data_c811133a48d69001e45f3a8a92ad92e0
#
_entry.id   c811133a48d69001e45f3a8a92ad92e0
#
_cell.length_a   1.000
_cell.length_b   1.000
_cell.length_c   1.000
_cell.angle_alpha   90.00
_cell.angle_beta   90.00
_cell.angle_gamma   90.00
#
_symmetry.space_group_name_H-M   'P 1'
#
loop_
_entity.id
_entity.type
_entity.pdbx_description
1 polymer ?
#
loop_
_entity_poly.entity_id
_entity_poly.type
_entity_poly.pdbx_seq_one_letter_code
_entity_poly.pdbx_strand_id
1 'polypeptide(L)'
;MALSMAALASNLGSASPIVQRAEPLVLWYRAPASDWNEALPIGNGRLGAMVFGRVGEERIQLNEHSLWDGHRQDTTNPQALAHLAEVRRLIFEGRNGEATALADRYLLGNPRGVKSYQSLGDLWISTGHDQQAVEDYRRELDLDGAIVRTSYRLGGARFTREAFASAPDGVIVLRFACNLRGKVNLRIRITRAQDATSFTEGNNRLILRGQVDDRPPGVQRSLGMRFECHVLAIPSGGSVEAKGDTLEVQNANSALLIIAAATDYRKENPELLCRRATDAAERKDYFRMKDVHQADFRRLFRRVSLSITNPIPLEQRTLTPTDRRLEAVRNGANDPGLAVLYFQFGRYLLISSSRPGGLPANLQGLWNEHMHAPWNSDYHTNINLQMNYWPAEVTNLAECHLPLFDYMEGLVSSGERTAKVHYGCRGWVVHHLSDVWGFTTPADGVWGIWPMGAAWLCQHIWEHYAFSGDKRFLQRTYPMMKGAALFLLDFLIPEPKHGWLVTNPSHSPENSFRMPNGQVSQLTYGATMDLEIIHDLFTHCIQAEDVLGVDREFQKRLRDALGKLAPLQISPKTGRLQEWIEDYEEPEPGHRHMSHLFALHPGNEITLRGTPQLAAAARKSLEYRLAHGGGHTGWSRAWIISFWARLEDGEQAWQNLQALLARSTLPNL
;
A
#
# COMPACT_ATOMS: atom_id res chain seq x y z
N MET A 1 -20.98 -41.09 46.10
CA MET A 1 -19.70 -41.78 46.05
C MET A 1 -18.61 -40.73 45.76
N ALA A 2 -18.18 -40.07 46.82
CA ALA A 2 -17.02 -39.20 46.82
C ALA A 2 -15.93 -39.99 47.56
N LEU A 3 -14.70 -39.83 47.14
CA LEU A 3 -13.43 -40.34 47.67
C LEU A 3 -12.68 -41.14 46.61
N SER A 4 -11.75 -40.46 45.91
CA SER A 4 -10.46 -40.99 45.45
C SER A 4 -9.92 -40.17 44.26
N MET A 5 -9.52 -38.92 44.52
CA MET A 5 -8.61 -38.15 43.66
C MET A 5 -7.80 -37.16 44.51
N ALA A 6 -7.02 -37.69 45.41
CA ALA A 6 -6.05 -36.92 46.18
C ALA A 6 -4.80 -37.77 46.37
N ALA A 7 -3.93 -37.85 45.38
CA ALA A 7 -2.53 -38.23 45.48
C ALA A 7 -1.87 -38.34 44.09
N LEU A 8 -1.61 -37.20 43.43
CA LEU A 8 -0.64 -37.06 42.31
C LEU A 8 -0.34 -35.57 42.07
N ALA A 9 -0.11 -34.83 43.14
CA ALA A 9 0.32 -33.45 43.10
C ALA A 9 1.56 -33.24 43.97
N SER A 10 2.67 -33.80 43.54
CA SER A 10 3.97 -33.42 44.11
C SER A 10 5.05 -33.87 43.12
N ASN A 11 5.44 -32.99 42.25
CA ASN A 11 6.74 -32.78 41.60
C ASN A 11 6.59 -32.09 40.20
N LEU A 12 5.81 -31.02 40.15
CA LEU A 12 6.04 -29.99 39.14
C LEU A 12 6.88 -28.91 39.85
N GLY A 13 8.19 -29.00 39.66
CA GLY A 13 9.08 -27.91 40.02
C GLY A 13 8.53 -26.62 39.46
N SER A 14 8.37 -25.61 40.29
CA SER A 14 7.99 -24.26 39.92
C SER A 14 9.08 -23.68 39.00
N ALA A 15 9.01 -24.00 37.72
CA ALA A 15 9.68 -23.19 36.70
C ALA A 15 9.01 -21.81 36.80
N SER A 16 9.68 -20.84 37.41
CA SER A 16 9.32 -19.43 37.31
C SER A 16 9.05 -19.16 35.84
N PRO A 17 7.93 -18.50 35.47
CA PRO A 17 7.69 -18.15 34.10
C PRO A 17 8.90 -17.31 33.64
N ILE A 18 9.68 -17.85 32.72
CA ILE A 18 10.70 -17.07 32.01
C ILE A 18 9.92 -15.91 31.39
N VAL A 19 9.98 -14.74 32.03
CA VAL A 19 9.48 -13.50 31.40
C VAL A 19 10.38 -13.29 30.19
N GLN A 20 9.98 -13.84 29.08
CA GLN A 20 10.65 -13.62 27.80
C GLN A 20 10.58 -12.10 27.54
N ARG A 21 11.72 -11.41 27.69
CA ARG A 21 11.79 -9.99 27.34
C ARG A 21 11.37 -9.85 25.87
N ALA A 22 10.40 -8.97 25.61
CA ALA A 22 9.87 -8.72 24.27
C ALA A 22 11.00 -8.33 23.31
N GLU A 23 10.84 -8.69 22.03
CA GLU A 23 11.73 -8.24 20.95
C GLU A 23 11.81 -6.71 20.94
N PRO A 24 13.00 -6.11 20.83
CA PRO A 24 13.13 -4.67 20.66
C PRO A 24 12.49 -4.23 19.34
N LEU A 25 11.45 -3.41 19.43
CA LEU A 25 10.74 -2.89 18.24
C LEU A 25 11.45 -1.63 17.71
N VAL A 26 12.73 -1.80 17.36
CA VAL A 26 13.62 -0.71 16.90
C VAL A 26 14.42 -1.18 15.68
N LEU A 27 14.28 -0.44 14.58
CA LEU A 27 15.22 -0.52 13.46
C LEU A 27 16.40 0.41 13.75
N TRP A 28 17.65 -0.07 13.73
CA TRP A 28 18.77 0.80 14.04
C TRP A 28 20.05 0.47 13.24
N TYR A 29 20.88 1.48 13.02
CA TYR A 29 22.03 1.46 12.12
C TYR A 29 23.19 2.26 12.71
N ARG A 30 24.42 1.90 12.33
CA ARG A 30 25.67 2.57 12.74
C ARG A 30 26.20 3.58 11.73
N ALA A 31 25.48 3.79 10.63
CA ALA A 31 25.86 4.75 9.60
C ALA A 31 24.64 5.54 9.12
N PRO A 32 24.84 6.79 8.62
CA PRO A 32 23.82 7.53 7.91
C PRO A 32 23.32 6.77 6.67
N ALA A 33 22.13 7.10 6.18
CA ALA A 33 21.66 6.60 4.91
C ALA A 33 22.45 7.24 3.75
N SER A 34 22.96 6.39 2.86
CA SER A 34 23.62 6.80 1.63
C SER A 34 22.62 7.13 0.53
N ASP A 35 21.56 6.32 0.42
CA ASP A 35 20.49 6.48 -0.53
C ASP A 35 19.09 6.45 0.13
N TRP A 36 18.03 6.61 -0.69
CA TRP A 36 16.66 6.71 -0.24
C TRP A 36 16.16 5.40 0.41
N ASN A 37 16.59 4.22 -0.10
CA ASN A 37 16.17 2.92 0.41
C ASN A 37 16.82 2.53 1.75
N GLU A 38 17.77 3.32 2.22
CA GLU A 38 18.37 3.20 3.56
C GLU A 38 17.75 4.16 4.57
N ALA A 39 17.08 5.24 4.10
CA ALA A 39 16.46 6.23 4.97
C ALA A 39 15.28 5.67 5.76
N LEU A 40 14.92 6.30 6.88
CA LEU A 40 13.88 5.84 7.78
C LEU A 40 12.57 6.62 7.56
N PRO A 41 11.45 5.92 7.30
CA PRO A 41 10.17 6.55 7.01
C PRO A 41 9.49 7.06 8.29
N ILE A 42 8.91 8.26 8.24
CA ILE A 42 7.91 8.76 9.19
C ILE A 42 6.66 9.20 8.42
N GLY A 43 5.48 9.10 9.05
CA GLY A 43 4.24 9.47 8.41
C GLY A 43 3.06 9.61 9.37
N ASN A 44 2.05 10.38 8.95
CA ASN A 44 0.83 10.61 9.73
C ASN A 44 -0.46 10.35 8.93
N GLY A 45 -0.36 9.62 7.80
CA GLY A 45 -1.45 9.34 6.87
C GLY A 45 -1.67 10.45 5.82
N ARG A 46 -1.02 11.62 5.96
CA ARG A 46 -1.10 12.74 5.03
C ARG A 46 0.27 13.30 4.65
N LEU A 47 1.10 13.56 5.63
CA LEU A 47 2.48 14.00 5.45
C LEU A 47 3.42 12.83 5.72
N GLY A 48 4.37 12.62 4.84
CA GLY A 48 5.43 11.63 4.98
C GLY A 48 6.80 12.25 4.80
N ALA A 49 7.81 11.62 5.42
CA ALA A 49 9.19 11.96 5.16
C ALA A 49 10.11 10.76 5.28
N MET A 50 11.22 10.79 4.53
CA MET A 50 12.35 9.87 4.65
C MET A 50 13.51 10.60 5.32
N VAL A 51 13.95 10.10 6.47
CA VAL A 51 14.98 10.69 7.32
C VAL A 51 16.31 9.97 7.10
N PHE A 52 17.31 10.66 6.57
CA PHE A 52 18.60 10.05 6.20
C PHE A 52 19.56 9.91 7.40
N GLY A 53 19.50 10.81 8.37
CA GLY A 53 20.41 10.83 9.52
C GLY A 53 21.82 11.29 9.18
N ARG A 54 22.03 12.06 8.11
CA ARG A 54 23.34 12.57 7.69
C ARG A 54 23.86 13.61 8.69
N VAL A 55 25.15 13.60 8.93
CA VAL A 55 25.73 14.45 9.99
C VAL A 55 25.91 15.89 9.53
N GLY A 56 26.67 16.12 8.47
CA GLY A 56 27.04 17.46 7.99
C GLY A 56 25.88 18.16 7.28
N GLU A 57 25.24 17.49 6.37
CA GLU A 57 24.04 17.99 5.67
C GLU A 57 22.96 16.91 5.69
N GLU A 58 21.99 17.09 6.58
CA GLU A 58 20.81 16.24 6.70
C GLU A 58 19.87 16.43 5.52
N ARG A 59 19.35 15.34 4.96
CA ARG A 59 18.27 15.32 3.97
C ARG A 59 17.00 14.79 4.60
N ILE A 60 15.92 15.52 4.51
CA ILE A 60 14.56 15.06 4.83
C ILE A 60 13.76 15.14 3.54
N GLN A 61 13.56 14.03 2.87
CA GLN A 61 12.71 14.00 1.67
C GLN A 61 11.25 13.96 2.10
N LEU A 62 10.42 14.83 1.52
CA LEU A 62 9.05 15.11 1.96
C LEU A 62 8.01 14.63 0.95
N ASN A 63 6.87 14.18 1.47
CA ASN A 63 5.67 13.86 0.69
C ASN A 63 4.41 14.46 1.33
N GLU A 64 3.45 14.80 0.48
CA GLU A 64 2.07 15.09 0.82
C GLU A 64 1.16 14.21 -0.04
N HIS A 65 0.23 13.47 0.56
CA HIS A 65 -0.50 12.35 -0.05
C HIS A 65 -1.32 12.73 -1.29
N SER A 66 -1.72 13.98 -1.42
CA SER A 66 -2.56 14.45 -2.52
C SER A 66 -1.78 15.17 -3.62
N LEU A 67 -0.43 15.27 -3.54
CA LEU A 67 0.37 15.94 -4.55
C LEU A 67 0.64 15.00 -5.74
N TRP A 68 -0.20 15.11 -6.77
CA TRP A 68 -0.14 14.32 -7.99
C TRP A 68 -0.02 15.20 -9.22
N ASP A 69 0.50 14.62 -10.28
CA ASP A 69 0.50 15.21 -11.62
C ASP A 69 -0.93 15.31 -12.17
N GLY A 70 -1.11 16.14 -13.22
CA GLY A 70 -2.34 16.24 -13.97
C GLY A 70 -3.51 16.93 -13.28
N HIS A 71 -4.69 16.65 -13.78
CA HIS A 71 -5.98 17.13 -13.29
C HIS A 71 -7.08 16.11 -13.62
N ARG A 72 -8.26 16.28 -13.01
CA ARG A 72 -9.43 15.43 -13.30
C ARG A 72 -9.91 15.65 -14.73
N GLN A 73 -10.04 14.55 -15.49
CA GLN A 73 -10.51 14.55 -16.88
C GLN A 73 -11.37 13.33 -17.17
N ASP A 74 -12.15 13.38 -18.23
CA ASP A 74 -12.87 12.22 -18.76
C ASP A 74 -11.90 11.39 -19.60
N THR A 75 -11.69 10.15 -19.22
CA THR A 75 -10.77 9.22 -19.89
C THR A 75 -11.51 8.16 -20.73
N THR A 76 -12.85 8.26 -20.84
CA THR A 76 -13.63 7.30 -21.61
C THR A 76 -13.36 7.40 -23.11
N ASN A 77 -13.41 6.25 -23.78
CA ASN A 77 -13.32 6.17 -25.25
C ASN A 77 -14.70 5.91 -25.84
N PRO A 78 -15.32 6.89 -26.51
CA PRO A 78 -16.67 6.73 -27.05
C PRO A 78 -16.78 5.69 -28.18
N GLN A 79 -15.65 5.23 -28.75
CA GLN A 79 -15.64 4.20 -29.79
C GLN A 79 -15.67 2.78 -29.22
N ALA A 80 -15.40 2.61 -27.90
CA ALA A 80 -15.20 1.29 -27.29
C ALA A 80 -16.43 0.37 -27.46
N LEU A 81 -17.61 0.86 -27.12
CA LEU A 81 -18.85 0.06 -27.19
C LEU A 81 -19.16 -0.44 -28.62
N ALA A 82 -18.88 0.36 -29.64
CA ALA A 82 -19.15 -0.01 -31.02
C ALA A 82 -18.32 -1.21 -31.52
N HIS A 83 -17.15 -1.44 -30.92
CA HIS A 83 -16.23 -2.53 -31.27
C HIS A 83 -16.28 -3.72 -30.31
N LEU A 84 -16.94 -3.61 -29.17
CA LEU A 84 -16.98 -4.64 -28.16
C LEU A 84 -17.56 -5.97 -28.67
N ALA A 85 -18.65 -5.91 -29.42
CA ALA A 85 -19.31 -7.12 -29.97
C ALA A 85 -18.37 -7.89 -30.92
N GLU A 86 -17.61 -7.18 -31.73
CA GLU A 86 -16.67 -7.79 -32.67
C GLU A 86 -15.46 -8.40 -31.94
N VAL A 87 -14.91 -7.72 -30.91
CA VAL A 87 -13.85 -8.30 -30.05
C VAL A 87 -14.33 -9.58 -29.38
N ARG A 88 -15.55 -9.59 -28.82
CA ARG A 88 -16.18 -10.77 -28.22
C ARG A 88 -16.29 -11.93 -29.18
N ARG A 89 -16.77 -11.67 -30.40
CA ARG A 89 -16.90 -12.67 -31.47
C ARG A 89 -15.56 -13.30 -31.85
N LEU A 90 -14.55 -12.44 -32.09
CA LEU A 90 -13.20 -12.88 -32.47
C LEU A 90 -12.57 -13.78 -31.37
N ILE A 91 -12.73 -13.43 -30.10
CA ILE A 91 -12.25 -14.24 -28.98
C ILE A 91 -12.93 -15.61 -28.95
N PHE A 92 -14.27 -15.68 -29.10
CA PHE A 92 -14.99 -16.95 -29.15
C PHE A 92 -14.64 -17.82 -30.36
N GLU A 93 -14.24 -17.21 -31.47
CA GLU A 93 -13.74 -17.91 -32.67
C GLU A 93 -12.28 -18.37 -32.56
N GLY A 94 -11.58 -18.05 -31.44
CA GLY A 94 -10.15 -18.36 -31.26
C GLY A 94 -9.21 -17.46 -32.09
N ARG A 95 -9.69 -16.34 -32.60
CA ARG A 95 -8.93 -15.33 -33.36
C ARG A 95 -8.37 -14.26 -32.42
N ASN A 96 -7.72 -14.69 -31.35
CA ASN A 96 -7.28 -13.81 -30.25
C ASN A 96 -6.29 -12.72 -30.70
N GLY A 97 -5.45 -12.97 -31.71
CA GLY A 97 -4.54 -11.95 -32.24
C GLY A 97 -5.27 -10.78 -32.89
N GLU A 98 -6.32 -11.06 -33.67
CA GLU A 98 -7.17 -10.02 -34.28
C GLU A 98 -8.00 -9.29 -33.23
N ALA A 99 -8.54 -10.03 -32.25
CA ALA A 99 -9.24 -9.46 -31.10
C ALA A 99 -8.34 -8.51 -30.30
N THR A 100 -7.09 -8.92 -30.05
CA THR A 100 -6.09 -8.10 -29.35
C THR A 100 -5.79 -6.80 -30.09
N ALA A 101 -5.55 -6.87 -31.41
CA ALA A 101 -5.29 -5.68 -32.23
C ALA A 101 -6.47 -4.71 -32.27
N LEU A 102 -7.70 -5.25 -32.35
CA LEU A 102 -8.92 -4.44 -32.33
C LEU A 102 -9.15 -3.81 -30.95
N ALA A 103 -8.94 -4.58 -29.88
CA ALA A 103 -9.09 -4.12 -28.51
C ALA A 103 -8.06 -3.05 -28.14
N ASP A 104 -6.79 -3.21 -28.53
CA ASP A 104 -5.77 -2.18 -28.33
C ASP A 104 -6.14 -0.85 -29.01
N ARG A 105 -6.72 -0.93 -30.19
CA ARG A 105 -7.08 0.26 -30.95
C ARG A 105 -8.29 1.00 -30.40
N TYR A 106 -9.30 0.29 -29.87
CA TYR A 106 -10.61 0.88 -29.59
C TYR A 106 -11.10 0.72 -28.14
N LEU A 107 -10.65 -0.27 -27.37
CA LEU A 107 -11.19 -0.49 -26.04
C LEU A 107 -10.42 0.21 -24.92
N LEU A 108 -9.22 0.74 -25.18
CA LEU A 108 -8.45 1.46 -24.17
C LEU A 108 -9.02 2.86 -23.92
N GLY A 109 -8.73 3.40 -22.73
CA GLY A 109 -9.08 4.78 -22.37
C GLY A 109 -8.37 5.83 -23.24
N ASN A 110 -8.85 7.04 -23.18
CA ASN A 110 -8.22 8.18 -23.86
C ASN A 110 -8.21 9.42 -22.95
N PRO A 111 -7.05 9.79 -22.38
CA PRO A 111 -5.71 9.17 -22.51
C PRO A 111 -5.63 7.75 -21.93
N ARG A 112 -4.60 6.97 -22.35
CA ARG A 112 -4.39 5.57 -21.99
C ARG A 112 -3.70 5.36 -20.65
N GLY A 113 -3.30 6.40 -19.93
CA GLY A 113 -2.48 6.28 -18.73
C GLY A 113 -3.00 7.10 -17.55
N VAL A 114 -2.65 6.65 -16.37
CA VAL A 114 -2.89 7.33 -15.10
C VAL A 114 -1.88 8.46 -14.87
N LYS A 115 -2.15 9.31 -13.88
CA LYS A 115 -1.26 10.38 -13.45
C LYS A 115 -0.33 9.91 -12.34
N SER A 116 0.84 10.58 -12.21
CA SER A 116 1.89 10.17 -11.26
C SER A 116 1.78 10.90 -9.92
N TYR A 117 1.95 10.14 -8.83
CA TYR A 117 2.21 10.70 -7.52
C TYR A 117 3.60 11.35 -7.49
N GLN A 118 3.74 12.53 -6.87
CA GLN A 118 4.98 13.32 -6.92
C GLN A 118 5.59 13.54 -5.54
N SER A 119 6.93 13.63 -5.52
CA SER A 119 7.67 14.15 -4.36
C SER A 119 7.27 15.60 -4.06
N LEU A 120 7.15 15.96 -2.80
CA LEU A 120 6.97 17.37 -2.39
C LEU A 120 8.29 18.14 -2.52
N GLY A 121 9.43 17.47 -2.32
CA GLY A 121 10.77 18.03 -2.37
C GLY A 121 11.65 17.60 -1.21
N ASP A 122 12.77 18.26 -1.05
CA ASP A 122 13.79 17.96 -0.04
C ASP A 122 14.04 19.15 0.88
N LEU A 123 13.98 18.90 2.19
CA LEU A 123 14.46 19.81 3.20
C LEU A 123 15.92 19.46 3.54
N TRP A 124 16.81 20.43 3.32
CA TRP A 124 18.24 20.32 3.59
C TRP A 124 18.60 21.12 4.82
N ILE A 125 19.33 20.49 5.75
CA ILE A 125 19.70 21.10 7.02
C ILE A 125 21.20 20.89 7.23
N SER A 126 21.99 21.92 6.93
CA SER A 126 23.43 21.91 7.11
C SER A 126 23.78 22.27 8.55
N THR A 127 24.60 21.46 9.19
CA THR A 127 25.11 21.69 10.56
C THR A 127 26.56 22.16 10.59
N GLY A 128 27.28 21.99 9.46
CA GLY A 128 28.72 22.26 9.39
C GLY A 128 29.58 21.21 10.12
N HIS A 129 28.99 20.10 10.60
CA HIS A 129 29.75 19.05 11.28
C HIS A 129 30.45 18.13 10.27
N ASP A 130 31.71 17.76 10.56
CA ASP A 130 32.43 16.79 9.78
C ASP A 130 31.99 15.36 10.17
N GLN A 131 31.47 14.61 9.22
CA GLN A 131 31.02 13.25 9.45
C GLN A 131 32.16 12.30 9.82
N GLN A 132 33.40 12.54 9.35
CA GLN A 132 34.53 11.69 9.67
C GLN A 132 35.05 11.90 11.10
N ALA A 133 34.71 13.03 11.72
CA ALA A 133 35.13 13.37 13.07
C ALA A 133 34.12 12.93 14.15
N VAL A 134 32.98 12.29 13.79
CA VAL A 134 31.96 11.88 14.75
C VAL A 134 32.27 10.50 15.35
N GLU A 135 31.93 10.36 16.62
CA GLU A 135 32.01 9.13 17.41
C GLU A 135 30.61 8.70 17.85
N ASP A 136 30.44 7.43 18.20
CA ASP A 136 29.22 6.86 18.76
C ASP A 136 27.95 7.13 17.92
N TYR A 137 28.09 7.12 16.59
CA TYR A 137 26.95 7.35 15.71
C TYR A 137 25.91 6.24 15.82
N ARG A 138 24.64 6.65 16.00
CA ARG A 138 23.48 5.76 15.95
C ARG A 138 22.28 6.47 15.32
N ARG A 139 21.65 5.79 14.39
CA ARG A 139 20.37 6.15 13.77
C ARG A 139 19.36 5.05 14.05
N GLU A 140 18.15 5.41 14.46
CA GLU A 140 17.12 4.43 14.81
C GLU A 140 15.70 4.93 14.52
N LEU A 141 14.79 3.99 14.21
CA LEU A 141 13.35 4.16 14.21
C LEU A 141 12.76 3.33 15.35
N ASP A 142 12.21 3.99 16.35
CA ASP A 142 11.42 3.41 17.43
C ASP A 142 9.99 3.18 16.92
N LEU A 143 9.61 1.93 16.63
CA LEU A 143 8.29 1.60 16.08
C LEU A 143 7.16 1.83 17.08
N ASP A 144 7.39 1.65 18.38
CA ASP A 144 6.37 1.91 19.41
C ASP A 144 6.10 3.39 19.61
N GLY A 145 7.16 4.20 19.54
CA GLY A 145 7.06 5.65 19.68
C GLY A 145 6.81 6.40 18.38
N ALA A 146 6.95 5.75 17.24
CA ALA A 146 6.95 6.33 15.89
C ALA A 146 7.89 7.55 15.76
N ILE A 147 9.12 7.40 16.25
CA ILE A 147 10.13 8.46 16.28
C ILE A 147 11.43 7.96 15.66
N VAL A 148 11.95 8.71 14.69
CA VAL A 148 13.33 8.56 14.23
C VAL A 148 14.26 9.37 15.11
N ARG A 149 15.36 8.74 15.58
CA ARG A 149 16.43 9.40 16.34
C ARG A 149 17.75 9.23 15.65
N THR A 150 18.57 10.30 15.66
CA THR A 150 19.97 10.27 15.29
C THR A 150 20.79 10.86 16.43
N SER A 151 21.84 10.15 16.86
CA SER A 151 22.75 10.66 17.91
C SER A 151 24.20 10.38 17.56
N TYR A 152 25.08 11.29 17.94
CA TYR A 152 26.54 11.17 17.75
C TYR A 152 27.28 12.08 18.72
N ARG A 153 28.59 11.85 18.86
CA ARG A 153 29.51 12.75 19.58
C ARG A 153 30.43 13.48 18.60
N LEU A 154 30.74 14.73 18.91
CA LEU A 154 31.70 15.53 18.17
C LEU A 154 32.35 16.52 19.11
N GLY A 155 33.71 16.51 19.24
CA GLY A 155 34.45 17.41 20.08
C GLY A 155 33.98 17.43 21.56
N GLY A 156 33.64 16.27 22.12
CA GLY A 156 33.16 16.12 23.49
C GLY A 156 31.66 16.46 23.70
N ALA A 157 31.00 17.06 22.73
CA ALA A 157 29.57 17.36 22.74
C ALA A 157 28.77 16.17 22.21
N ARG A 158 27.56 15.92 22.79
CA ARG A 158 26.59 14.96 22.30
C ARG A 158 25.46 15.68 21.59
N PHE A 159 25.28 15.38 20.30
CA PHE A 159 24.19 15.87 19.48
C PHE A 159 23.10 14.82 19.35
N THR A 160 21.85 15.26 19.41
CA THR A 160 20.67 14.42 19.22
C THR A 160 19.69 15.10 18.26
N ARG A 161 19.07 14.31 17.40
CA ARG A 161 17.99 14.73 16.52
C ARG A 161 16.82 13.77 16.70
N GLU A 162 15.62 14.30 16.77
CA GLU A 162 14.39 13.52 16.78
C GLU A 162 13.47 14.03 15.67
N ALA A 163 12.81 13.10 14.96
CA ALA A 163 11.87 13.39 13.89
C ALA A 163 10.62 12.52 14.04
N PHE A 164 9.44 13.10 13.92
CA PHE A 164 8.17 12.39 13.91
C PHE A 164 7.10 13.16 13.12
N ALA A 165 6.10 12.44 12.62
CA ALA A 165 4.94 13.01 11.93
C ALA A 165 3.70 12.88 12.83
N SER A 166 3.24 14.00 13.40
CA SER A 166 2.09 14.02 14.32
C SER A 166 0.78 14.06 13.53
N ALA A 167 -0.08 13.04 13.70
CA ALA A 167 -1.41 13.04 13.11
C ALA A 167 -2.36 14.04 13.82
N PRO A 168 -2.37 14.12 15.18
CA PRO A 168 -3.22 15.09 15.87
C PRO A 168 -2.88 16.56 15.60
N ASP A 169 -1.60 16.85 15.29
CA ASP A 169 -1.15 18.23 15.00
C ASP A 169 -1.13 18.54 13.50
N GLY A 170 -1.15 17.50 12.64
CA GLY A 170 -1.10 17.64 11.19
C GLY A 170 0.23 18.15 10.64
N VAL A 171 1.34 17.95 11.38
CA VAL A 171 2.69 18.46 11.05
C VAL A 171 3.76 17.38 11.18
N ILE A 172 4.91 17.61 10.53
CA ILE A 172 6.16 16.91 10.83
C ILE A 172 6.97 17.81 11.78
N VAL A 173 7.57 17.18 12.79
CA VAL A 173 8.35 17.86 13.84
C VAL A 173 9.77 17.31 13.82
N LEU A 174 10.77 18.19 13.69
CA LEU A 174 12.19 17.87 13.83
C LEU A 174 12.78 18.67 14.99
N ARG A 175 13.52 18.02 15.87
CA ARG A 175 14.25 18.68 16.96
C ARG A 175 15.73 18.38 16.88
N PHE A 176 16.55 19.41 16.87
CA PHE A 176 18.00 19.36 16.97
C PHE A 176 18.42 19.85 18.35
N ALA A 177 19.26 19.10 19.07
CA ALA A 177 19.70 19.47 20.41
C ALA A 177 21.15 19.03 20.67
N CYS A 178 21.81 19.75 21.60
CA CYS A 178 23.13 19.44 22.09
C CYS A 178 23.12 19.46 23.63
N ASN A 179 23.93 18.60 24.26
CA ASN A 179 24.10 18.60 25.72
C ASN A 179 24.92 19.81 26.24
N LEU A 180 25.60 20.52 25.35
CA LEU A 180 26.32 21.77 25.64
C LEU A 180 25.54 22.97 25.08
N ARG A 181 25.48 24.06 25.84
CA ARG A 181 24.74 25.28 25.43
C ARG A 181 25.41 25.98 24.24
N GLY A 182 24.59 26.58 23.37
CA GLY A 182 25.02 27.39 22.25
C GLY A 182 25.75 26.61 21.13
N LYS A 183 25.55 25.30 21.01
CA LYS A 183 26.25 24.45 20.04
C LYS A 183 25.41 24.05 18.84
N VAL A 184 24.11 24.38 18.80
CA VAL A 184 23.26 24.09 17.66
C VAL A 184 23.30 25.26 16.68
N ASN A 185 23.88 25.01 15.49
CA ASN A 185 23.92 25.94 14.37
C ASN A 185 23.36 25.19 13.15
N LEU A 186 22.38 25.78 12.47
CA LEU A 186 21.70 25.15 11.33
C LEU A 186 21.57 26.17 10.20
N ARG A 187 21.78 25.70 8.96
CA ARG A 187 21.34 26.39 7.75
C ARG A 187 20.31 25.53 7.06
N ILE A 188 19.11 26.10 6.86
CA ILE A 188 17.91 25.36 6.44
C ILE A 188 17.45 25.91 5.09
N ARG A 189 17.28 25.02 4.11
CA ARG A 189 16.72 25.33 2.78
C ARG A 189 15.78 24.23 2.35
N ILE A 190 14.78 24.55 1.53
CA ILE A 190 13.87 23.59 0.90
C ILE A 190 13.96 23.71 -0.61
N THR A 191 13.99 22.57 -1.30
CA THR A 191 14.10 22.50 -2.75
C THR A 191 13.10 21.51 -3.33
N ARG A 192 12.67 21.79 -4.56
CA ARG A 192 11.93 20.85 -5.41
C ARG A 192 12.49 20.93 -6.82
N ALA A 193 12.55 19.82 -7.51
CA ALA A 193 13.19 19.74 -8.82
C ALA A 193 12.50 20.61 -9.89
N GLN A 194 11.19 20.82 -9.77
CA GLN A 194 10.40 21.58 -10.73
C GLN A 194 9.14 22.20 -10.09
N ASP A 195 8.54 23.17 -10.78
CA ASP A 195 7.21 23.72 -10.52
C ASP A 195 7.05 24.43 -9.17
N ALA A 196 8.16 24.87 -8.55
CA ALA A 196 8.11 25.56 -7.27
C ALA A 196 9.25 26.57 -7.12
N THR A 197 9.01 27.52 -6.21
CA THR A 197 10.01 28.46 -5.71
C THR A 197 10.03 28.43 -4.18
N SER A 198 11.22 28.64 -3.60
CA SER A 198 11.38 28.81 -2.15
C SER A 198 11.71 30.25 -1.80
N PHE A 199 11.18 30.73 -0.69
CA PHE A 199 11.41 32.05 -0.15
C PHE A 199 11.19 32.10 1.35
N THR A 200 11.69 33.11 2.03
CA THR A 200 11.46 33.32 3.46
C THR A 200 10.40 34.39 3.71
N GLU A 201 9.69 34.24 4.83
CA GLU A 201 8.73 35.21 5.33
C GLU A 201 8.99 35.47 6.82
N GLY A 202 9.13 36.74 7.18
CA GLY A 202 9.64 37.10 8.50
C GLY A 202 11.04 36.58 8.73
N ASN A 203 11.40 36.31 9.99
CA ASN A 203 12.75 35.85 10.32
C ASN A 203 12.89 34.34 10.49
N ASN A 204 11.78 33.60 10.59
CA ASN A 204 11.80 32.19 11.03
C ASN A 204 10.94 31.24 10.20
N ARG A 205 10.33 31.73 9.09
CA ARG A 205 9.49 30.89 8.22
C ARG A 205 10.11 30.80 6.83
N LEU A 206 10.27 29.56 6.36
CA LEU A 206 10.69 29.22 5.00
C LEU A 206 9.49 28.56 4.29
N ILE A 207 9.22 28.99 3.07
CA ILE A 207 8.06 28.57 2.27
C ILE A 207 8.52 28.02 0.93
N LEU A 208 8.02 26.86 0.57
CA LEU A 208 8.02 26.33 -0.79
C LEU A 208 6.62 26.47 -1.36
N ARG A 209 6.44 27.17 -2.48
CA ARG A 209 5.16 27.38 -3.16
C ARG A 209 5.26 26.98 -4.60
N GLY A 210 4.26 26.24 -5.09
CA GLY A 210 4.26 25.77 -6.47
C GLY A 210 2.88 25.45 -7.03
N GLN A 211 2.89 25.17 -8.33
CA GLN A 211 1.76 24.60 -9.07
C GLN A 211 2.31 23.63 -10.08
N VAL A 212 1.87 22.37 -10.02
CA VAL A 212 2.23 21.34 -11.00
C VAL A 212 1.94 21.82 -12.42
N ASP A 213 2.91 21.69 -13.31
CA ASP A 213 2.73 22.13 -14.70
C ASP A 213 1.97 21.06 -15.51
N ASP A 214 0.67 21.29 -15.69
CA ASP A 214 -0.21 20.48 -16.52
C ASP A 214 -1.04 21.40 -17.43
N ARG A 215 -0.48 21.72 -18.61
CA ARG A 215 -1.10 22.61 -19.59
C ARG A 215 -1.59 21.80 -20.79
N PRO A 216 -2.90 21.63 -20.96
CA PRO A 216 -3.44 21.08 -22.20
C PRO A 216 -3.01 21.90 -23.42
N PRO A 217 -2.91 21.31 -24.61
CA PRO A 217 -2.58 22.04 -25.84
C PRO A 217 -3.45 23.29 -26.04
N GLY A 218 -2.81 24.44 -26.25
CA GLY A 218 -3.48 25.73 -26.44
C GLY A 218 -3.96 26.43 -25.16
N VAL A 219 -3.74 25.87 -23.99
CA VAL A 219 -4.09 26.47 -22.70
C VAL A 219 -2.85 27.10 -22.06
N GLN A 220 -2.88 28.43 -21.80
CA GLN A 220 -1.77 29.17 -21.20
C GLN A 220 -1.61 28.89 -19.70
N ARG A 221 -2.73 28.64 -19.01
CA ARG A 221 -2.74 28.41 -17.55
C ARG A 221 -2.66 26.93 -17.27
N SER A 222 -1.79 26.55 -16.31
CA SER A 222 -1.79 25.18 -15.78
C SER A 222 -3.11 24.85 -15.09
N LEU A 223 -3.61 23.62 -15.32
CA LEU A 223 -4.73 23.01 -14.62
C LEU A 223 -4.25 22.15 -13.45
N GLY A 224 -2.93 21.95 -13.33
CA GLY A 224 -2.32 21.16 -12.29
C GLY A 224 -2.48 21.75 -10.90
N MET A 225 -2.24 20.91 -9.91
CA MET A 225 -2.48 21.15 -8.49
C MET A 225 -1.56 22.23 -7.93
N ARG A 226 -2.09 23.15 -7.13
CA ARG A 226 -1.32 24.10 -6.33
C ARG A 226 -0.97 23.47 -4.99
N PHE A 227 0.24 23.78 -4.50
CA PHE A 227 0.75 23.26 -3.25
C PHE A 227 1.63 24.26 -2.52
N GLU A 228 1.69 24.10 -1.19
CA GLU A 228 2.66 24.81 -0.34
C GLU A 228 3.24 23.86 0.71
N CYS A 229 4.47 24.21 1.14
CA CYS A 229 5.12 23.66 2.32
C CYS A 229 5.72 24.79 3.14
N HIS A 230 5.39 24.85 4.42
CA HIS A 230 5.92 25.80 5.37
C HIS A 230 6.84 25.09 6.37
N VAL A 231 8.02 25.65 6.58
CA VAL A 231 8.98 25.23 7.61
C VAL A 231 9.18 26.40 8.58
N LEU A 232 8.75 26.21 9.82
CA LEU A 232 8.92 27.19 10.90
C LEU A 232 10.07 26.76 11.80
N ALA A 233 11.06 27.63 12.00
CA ALA A 233 12.22 27.37 12.86
C ALA A 233 12.11 28.14 14.18
N ILE A 234 12.20 27.42 15.31
CA ILE A 234 12.07 27.96 16.67
C ILE A 234 13.30 27.56 17.48
N PRO A 235 14.29 28.47 17.68
CA PRO A 235 15.44 28.18 18.51
C PRO A 235 15.12 28.33 20.00
N SER A 236 15.75 27.51 20.83
CA SER A 236 15.78 27.66 22.27
C SER A 236 17.17 28.20 22.67
N GLY A 237 17.27 29.46 23.05
CA GLY A 237 18.51 30.20 23.10
C GLY A 237 19.05 30.50 21.69
N GLY A 238 20.05 31.39 21.59
CA GLY A 238 20.56 31.83 20.30
C GLY A 238 19.56 32.65 19.49
N SER A 239 19.66 32.58 18.15
CA SER A 239 18.81 33.36 17.23
C SER A 239 18.46 32.56 15.98
N VAL A 240 17.44 33.00 15.25
CA VAL A 240 17.13 32.59 13.89
C VAL A 240 17.00 33.82 12.98
N GLU A 241 17.54 33.75 11.78
CA GLU A 241 17.53 34.83 10.81
C GLU A 241 17.27 34.29 9.40
N ALA A 242 16.49 35.05 8.63
CA ALA A 242 16.27 34.78 7.21
C ALA A 242 17.39 35.39 6.37
N LYS A 243 17.98 34.60 5.45
CA LYS A 243 18.99 35.04 4.49
C LYS A 243 18.63 34.52 3.09
N GLY A 244 18.00 35.41 2.30
CA GLY A 244 17.51 35.04 0.98
C GLY A 244 16.42 33.94 1.07
N ASP A 245 16.69 32.79 0.50
CA ASP A 245 15.84 31.61 0.52
C ASP A 245 16.22 30.57 1.60
N THR A 246 16.97 30.98 2.62
CA THR A 246 17.43 30.11 3.72
C THR A 246 17.10 30.69 5.09
N LEU A 247 16.99 29.83 6.10
CA LEU A 247 16.97 30.21 7.51
C LEU A 247 18.30 29.78 8.16
N GLU A 248 18.88 30.66 8.97
CA GLU A 248 20.06 30.37 9.78
C GLU A 248 19.72 30.42 11.27
N VAL A 249 19.90 29.28 11.97
CA VAL A 249 19.86 29.20 13.42
C VAL A 249 21.29 29.29 13.94
N GLN A 250 21.56 30.17 14.92
CA GLN A 250 22.89 30.39 15.46
C GLN A 250 22.91 30.32 16.99
N ASN A 251 23.92 29.62 17.51
CA ASN A 251 24.23 29.52 18.93
C ASN A 251 23.05 29.05 19.82
N ALA A 252 22.16 28.22 19.28
CA ALA A 252 21.03 27.70 20.03
C ALA A 252 21.42 26.49 20.92
N ASN A 253 20.67 26.28 22.00
CA ASN A 253 20.75 25.06 22.82
C ASN A 253 20.00 23.91 22.14
N SER A 254 18.89 24.25 21.51
CA SER A 254 18.14 23.35 20.63
C SER A 254 17.37 24.18 19.58
N ALA A 255 17.00 23.54 18.48
CA ALA A 255 16.14 24.13 17.46
C ALA A 255 14.99 23.15 17.16
N LEU A 256 13.78 23.68 17.09
CA LEU A 256 12.58 22.98 16.69
C LEU A 256 12.20 23.45 15.29
N LEU A 257 11.99 22.50 14.36
CA LEU A 257 11.44 22.78 13.04
C LEU A 257 10.05 22.13 12.95
N ILE A 258 9.05 22.91 12.58
CA ILE A 258 7.67 22.49 12.38
C ILE A 258 7.38 22.61 10.90
N ILE A 259 6.95 21.50 10.27
CA ILE A 259 6.72 21.41 8.84
C ILE A 259 5.25 21.06 8.59
N ALA A 260 4.59 21.89 7.79
CA ALA A 260 3.25 21.61 7.27
C ALA A 260 3.25 21.73 5.76
N ALA A 261 2.50 20.85 5.08
CA ALA A 261 2.27 20.97 3.66
C ALA A 261 0.81 20.68 3.31
N ALA A 262 0.34 21.26 2.22
CA ALA A 262 -1.02 21.09 1.72
C ALA A 262 -1.08 21.34 0.22
N THR A 263 -2.13 20.79 -0.41
CA THR A 263 -2.50 21.04 -1.81
C THR A 263 -3.92 21.60 -1.91
N ASP A 264 -4.31 22.05 -3.09
CA ASP A 264 -5.69 22.44 -3.39
C ASP A 264 -6.57 21.29 -3.91
N TYR A 265 -6.14 20.05 -3.70
CA TYR A 265 -6.90 18.85 -4.11
C TYR A 265 -8.37 18.89 -3.67
N ARG A 266 -8.63 19.33 -2.42
CA ARG A 266 -9.98 19.51 -1.85
C ARG A 266 -10.56 20.90 -2.06
N LYS A 267 -9.98 21.69 -2.99
CA LYS A 267 -10.38 23.07 -3.29
C LYS A 267 -10.20 24.04 -2.11
N GLU A 268 -9.34 23.69 -1.15
CA GLU A 268 -8.95 24.56 -0.05
C GLU A 268 -7.68 25.35 -0.42
N ASN A 269 -7.41 26.43 0.29
CA ASN A 269 -6.20 27.24 0.06
C ASN A 269 -4.99 26.62 0.80
N PRO A 270 -3.95 26.12 0.08
CA PRO A 270 -2.78 25.48 0.69
C PRO A 270 -2.04 26.37 1.68
N GLU A 271 -1.89 27.69 1.37
CA GLU A 271 -1.26 28.67 2.25
C GLU A 271 -1.96 28.74 3.61
N LEU A 272 -3.29 28.89 3.59
CA LEU A 272 -4.07 29.00 4.83
C LEU A 272 -4.01 27.72 5.65
N LEU A 273 -4.02 26.55 5.00
CA LEU A 273 -3.89 25.27 5.69
C LEU A 273 -2.53 25.12 6.36
N CYS A 274 -1.44 25.43 5.65
CA CYS A 274 -0.08 25.37 6.19
C CYS A 274 0.10 26.34 7.36
N ARG A 275 -0.38 27.60 7.24
CA ARG A 275 -0.32 28.58 8.33
C ARG A 275 -1.06 28.11 9.56
N ARG A 276 -2.32 27.69 9.42
CA ARG A 276 -3.12 27.19 10.55
C ARG A 276 -2.42 26.04 11.29
N ALA A 277 -1.84 25.09 10.56
CA ALA A 277 -1.16 23.94 11.15
C ALA A 277 0.11 24.37 11.89
N THR A 278 0.98 25.20 11.26
CA THR A 278 2.23 25.66 11.89
C THR A 278 1.96 26.57 13.08
N ASP A 279 1.04 27.53 12.98
CA ASP A 279 0.72 28.47 14.05
C ASP A 279 0.04 27.77 15.26
N ALA A 280 -0.74 26.73 15.01
CA ALA A 280 -1.32 25.91 16.08
C ALA A 280 -0.26 25.06 16.79
N ALA A 281 0.70 24.51 16.03
CA ALA A 281 1.80 23.72 16.58
C ALA A 281 2.85 24.59 17.32
N GLU A 282 3.13 25.82 16.85
CA GLU A 282 4.04 26.78 17.49
C GLU A 282 3.65 27.11 18.94
N ARG A 283 2.34 27.11 19.24
CA ARG A 283 1.80 27.37 20.58
C ARG A 283 2.02 26.22 21.58
N LYS A 284 2.51 25.10 21.10
CA LYS A 284 2.77 23.89 21.91
C LYS A 284 4.27 23.72 22.10
N ASP A 285 4.68 23.31 23.29
CA ASP A 285 6.06 22.91 23.49
C ASP A 285 6.32 21.53 22.83
N TYR A 286 7.58 21.27 22.55
CA TYR A 286 8.03 20.03 21.90
C TYR A 286 7.58 18.76 22.65
N PHE A 287 7.70 18.73 23.97
CA PHE A 287 7.38 17.55 24.75
C PHE A 287 5.90 17.25 24.71
N ARG A 288 5.06 18.28 24.75
CA ARG A 288 3.62 18.14 24.61
C ARG A 288 3.23 17.58 23.25
N MET A 289 3.83 18.06 22.15
CA MET A 289 3.57 17.51 20.82
C MET A 289 4.01 16.05 20.72
N LYS A 290 5.19 15.73 21.27
CA LYS A 290 5.72 14.36 21.31
C LYS A 290 4.81 13.42 22.09
N ASP A 291 4.33 13.81 23.26
CA ASP A 291 3.44 13.00 24.10
C ASP A 291 2.10 12.72 23.40
N VAL A 292 1.51 13.75 22.78
CA VAL A 292 0.25 13.62 22.04
C VAL A 292 0.42 12.71 20.82
N HIS A 293 1.51 12.89 20.06
CA HIS A 293 1.87 12.03 18.94
C HIS A 293 2.00 10.56 19.37
N GLN A 294 2.79 10.30 20.43
CA GLN A 294 3.00 8.93 20.92
C GLN A 294 1.71 8.31 21.46
N ALA A 295 0.88 9.07 22.14
CA ALA A 295 -0.39 8.58 22.67
C ALA A 295 -1.33 8.15 21.52
N ASP A 296 -1.46 8.97 20.46
CA ASP A 296 -2.27 8.64 19.29
C ASP A 296 -1.73 7.39 18.57
N PHE A 297 -0.42 7.35 18.29
CA PHE A 297 0.19 6.25 17.57
C PHE A 297 0.08 4.92 18.35
N ARG A 298 0.43 4.94 19.63
CA ARG A 298 0.37 3.76 20.53
C ARG A 298 -1.03 3.21 20.69
N ARG A 299 -2.05 4.06 20.63
CA ARG A 299 -3.46 3.63 20.68
C ARG A 299 -3.79 2.62 19.58
N LEU A 300 -3.16 2.74 18.41
CA LEU A 300 -3.28 1.79 17.29
C LEU A 300 -2.22 0.69 17.36
N PHE A 301 -0.97 1.07 17.53
CA PHE A 301 0.17 0.16 17.41
C PHE A 301 0.17 -0.95 18.46
N ARG A 302 -0.15 -0.61 19.74
CA ARG A 302 -0.11 -1.54 20.87
C ARG A 302 -1.29 -2.50 20.96
N ARG A 303 -2.23 -2.49 20.00
CA ARG A 303 -3.37 -3.41 19.96
C ARG A 303 -2.97 -4.84 19.64
N VAL A 304 -1.83 -5.05 19.01
CA VAL A 304 -1.32 -6.37 18.62
C VAL A 304 0.14 -6.51 19.01
N SER A 305 0.47 -7.61 19.64
CA SER A 305 1.84 -8.03 19.90
C SER A 305 2.06 -9.43 19.34
N LEU A 306 3.28 -9.68 18.85
CA LEU A 306 3.72 -10.97 18.35
C LEU A 306 5.03 -11.33 19.03
N SER A 307 5.16 -12.57 19.43
CA SER A 307 6.40 -13.13 20.00
C SER A 307 6.63 -14.52 19.40
N ILE A 308 7.83 -14.77 18.94
CA ILE A 308 8.28 -16.07 18.43
C ILE A 308 9.56 -16.44 19.17
N THR A 309 9.66 -17.69 19.64
CA THR A 309 10.87 -18.18 20.28
C THR A 309 12.07 -18.03 19.34
N ASN A 310 13.16 -17.43 19.83
CA ASN A 310 14.33 -17.11 19.03
C ASN A 310 15.57 -17.82 19.62
N PRO A 311 16.33 -18.59 18.81
CA PRO A 311 17.56 -19.22 19.27
C PRO A 311 18.69 -18.23 19.57
N ILE A 312 18.66 -17.02 18.96
CA ILE A 312 19.65 -15.97 19.19
C ILE A 312 19.31 -15.24 20.48
N PRO A 313 20.25 -15.10 21.45
CA PRO A 313 20.00 -14.38 22.70
C PRO A 313 19.55 -12.94 22.50
N LEU A 314 18.61 -12.46 23.32
CA LEU A 314 18.05 -11.11 23.23
C LEU A 314 19.14 -10.02 23.26
N GLU A 315 20.13 -10.18 24.15
CA GLU A 315 21.24 -9.24 24.27
C GLU A 315 22.00 -9.10 22.93
N GLN A 316 22.31 -10.21 22.28
CA GLN A 316 22.99 -10.23 20.98
C GLN A 316 22.14 -9.52 19.91
N ARG A 317 20.83 -9.80 19.85
CA ARG A 317 19.92 -9.17 18.87
C ARG A 317 19.80 -7.66 19.10
N THR A 318 19.77 -7.23 20.36
CA THR A 318 19.71 -5.81 20.75
C THR A 318 20.97 -5.04 20.34
N LEU A 319 22.13 -5.68 20.43
CA LEU A 319 23.44 -5.10 20.10
C LEU A 319 23.80 -5.20 18.61
N THR A 320 23.06 -5.97 17.83
CA THR A 320 23.31 -6.15 16.38
C THR A 320 22.43 -5.20 15.57
N PRO A 321 23.01 -4.32 14.71
CA PRO A 321 22.25 -3.46 13.82
C PRO A 321 21.31 -4.24 12.90
N THR A 322 20.21 -3.60 12.48
CA THR A 322 19.18 -4.24 11.66
C THR A 322 19.72 -4.73 10.32
N ASP A 323 20.54 -3.94 9.65
CA ASP A 323 21.24 -4.31 8.40
C ASP A 323 22.10 -5.57 8.57
N ARG A 324 22.81 -5.72 9.71
CA ARG A 324 23.62 -6.89 10.01
C ARG A 324 22.80 -8.13 10.33
N ARG A 325 21.66 -7.96 11.01
CA ARG A 325 20.70 -9.06 11.22
C ARG A 325 20.15 -9.54 9.87
N LEU A 326 19.79 -8.60 9.00
CA LEU A 326 19.28 -8.91 7.66
C LEU A 326 20.34 -9.60 6.79
N GLU A 327 21.59 -9.13 6.83
CA GLU A 327 22.71 -9.77 6.14
C GLU A 327 22.92 -11.21 6.64
N ALA A 328 22.84 -11.45 7.94
CA ALA A 328 22.94 -12.80 8.51
C ALA A 328 21.81 -13.72 7.99
N VAL A 329 20.56 -13.22 7.90
CA VAL A 329 19.43 -13.99 7.33
C VAL A 329 19.63 -14.27 5.84
N ARG A 330 20.17 -13.33 5.07
CA ARG A 330 20.56 -13.55 3.67
C ARG A 330 21.61 -14.65 3.51
N ASN A 331 22.47 -14.81 4.52
CA ASN A 331 23.48 -15.86 4.59
C ASN A 331 22.99 -17.15 5.29
N GLY A 332 21.69 -17.30 5.51
CA GLY A 332 21.05 -18.51 6.01
C GLY A 332 20.85 -18.59 7.53
N ALA A 333 21.07 -17.50 8.28
CA ALA A 333 20.76 -17.48 9.71
C ALA A 333 19.23 -17.51 9.95
N ASN A 334 18.84 -18.22 11.00
CA ASN A 334 17.44 -18.23 11.45
C ASN A 334 17.25 -17.20 12.56
N ASP A 335 16.62 -16.07 12.22
CA ASP A 335 16.27 -14.98 13.17
C ASP A 335 14.77 -14.71 13.19
N PRO A 336 13.97 -15.48 13.94
CA PRO A 336 12.54 -15.24 14.09
C PRO A 336 12.19 -13.86 14.68
N GLY A 337 13.08 -13.27 15.46
CA GLY A 337 12.89 -11.91 15.99
C GLY A 337 12.93 -10.85 14.90
N LEU A 338 13.68 -11.06 13.82
CA LEU A 338 13.63 -10.16 12.65
C LEU A 338 12.28 -10.27 11.94
N ALA A 339 11.69 -11.47 11.88
CA ALA A 339 10.33 -11.65 11.33
C ALA A 339 9.27 -10.92 12.19
N VAL A 340 9.40 -10.97 13.53
CA VAL A 340 8.54 -10.18 14.45
C VAL A 340 8.70 -8.68 14.20
N LEU A 341 9.94 -8.21 14.06
CA LEU A 341 10.23 -6.80 13.78
C LEU A 341 9.62 -6.37 12.43
N TYR A 342 9.76 -7.21 11.39
CA TYR A 342 9.19 -6.96 10.06
C TYR A 342 7.65 -6.91 10.06
N PHE A 343 7.00 -7.82 10.80
CA PHE A 343 5.54 -7.80 11.01
C PHE A 343 5.09 -6.47 11.65
N GLN A 344 5.75 -6.04 12.71
CA GLN A 344 5.40 -4.79 13.38
C GLN A 344 5.77 -3.56 12.51
N PHE A 345 6.81 -3.65 11.69
CA PHE A 345 7.14 -2.60 10.74
C PHE A 345 6.07 -2.46 9.64
N GLY A 346 5.51 -3.55 9.13
CA GLY A 346 4.36 -3.51 8.21
C GLY A 346 3.15 -2.80 8.82
N ARG A 347 2.83 -3.08 10.10
CA ARG A 347 1.77 -2.36 10.83
C ARG A 347 2.11 -0.87 11.02
N TYR A 348 3.36 -0.56 11.34
CA TYR A 348 3.88 0.81 11.42
C TYR A 348 3.66 1.56 10.10
N LEU A 349 4.01 0.95 8.96
CA LEU A 349 3.86 1.56 7.64
C LEU A 349 2.38 1.85 7.31
N LEU A 350 1.47 0.93 7.61
CA LEU A 350 0.03 1.15 7.38
C LEU A 350 -0.51 2.29 8.26
N ILE A 351 -0.18 2.33 9.55
CA ILE A 351 -0.58 3.42 10.46
C ILE A 351 -0.03 4.77 9.97
N SER A 352 1.19 4.78 9.45
CA SER A 352 1.89 5.99 9.00
C SER A 352 1.43 6.50 7.64
N SER A 353 0.87 5.63 6.78
CA SER A 353 0.47 5.99 5.40
C SER A 353 -1.04 6.09 5.18
N SER A 354 -1.88 5.56 6.08
CA SER A 354 -3.33 5.51 5.89
C SER A 354 -4.08 5.82 7.18
N ARG A 355 -4.70 7.00 7.25
CA ARG A 355 -5.44 7.47 8.42
C ARG A 355 -6.79 8.07 7.98
N PRO A 356 -7.83 7.99 8.84
CA PRO A 356 -9.16 8.53 8.53
C PRO A 356 -9.11 9.97 8.01
N GLY A 357 -9.86 10.23 6.96
CA GLY A 357 -9.90 11.53 6.28
C GLY A 357 -8.76 11.80 5.31
N GLY A 358 -7.80 10.86 5.16
CA GLY A 358 -6.74 10.88 4.16
C GLY A 358 -7.12 10.18 2.86
N LEU A 359 -6.15 10.10 1.93
CA LEU A 359 -6.19 9.20 0.78
C LEU A 359 -5.62 7.83 1.18
N PRO A 360 -5.94 6.75 0.48
CA PRO A 360 -5.36 5.44 0.76
C PRO A 360 -3.86 5.42 0.45
N ALA A 361 -3.16 4.44 1.05
CA ALA A 361 -1.79 4.14 0.70
C ALA A 361 -1.70 3.73 -0.79
N ASN A 362 -0.89 4.47 -1.56
CA ASN A 362 -0.65 4.17 -2.96
C ASN A 362 0.38 3.04 -3.15
N LEU A 363 0.88 2.81 -4.36
CA LEU A 363 1.83 1.73 -4.68
C LEU A 363 3.12 1.79 -3.83
N GLN A 364 3.55 2.98 -3.39
CA GLN A 364 4.68 3.20 -2.50
C GLN A 364 4.25 3.63 -1.06
N GLY A 365 3.00 3.41 -0.71
CA GLY A 365 2.44 3.83 0.58
C GLY A 365 2.20 5.34 0.63
N LEU A 366 3.17 6.09 1.14
CA LEU A 366 3.14 7.55 1.25
C LEU A 366 4.46 8.15 0.73
N TRP A 367 5.53 7.35 0.63
CA TRP A 367 6.90 7.81 0.40
C TRP A 367 7.33 7.61 -1.05
N ASN A 368 7.75 8.70 -1.69
CA ASN A 368 8.24 8.73 -3.07
C ASN A 368 9.18 9.92 -3.27
N GLU A 369 10.39 9.68 -3.79
CA GLU A 369 11.35 10.76 -4.05
C GLU A 369 11.30 11.29 -5.50
N HIS A 370 10.54 10.66 -6.40
CA HIS A 370 10.52 10.98 -7.82
C HIS A 370 9.43 11.98 -8.20
N MET A 371 9.65 12.74 -9.28
CA MET A 371 8.60 13.51 -9.96
C MET A 371 7.72 12.61 -10.84
N HIS A 372 8.34 11.61 -11.48
CA HIS A 372 7.67 10.53 -12.19
C HIS A 372 8.06 9.22 -11.52
N ALA A 373 7.21 8.75 -10.63
CA ALA A 373 7.47 7.54 -9.85
C ALA A 373 7.46 6.28 -10.72
N PRO A 374 8.20 5.23 -10.37
CA PRO A 374 8.00 3.91 -10.95
C PRO A 374 6.52 3.52 -10.88
N TRP A 375 5.96 3.07 -12.01
CA TRP A 375 4.51 2.82 -12.17
C TRP A 375 3.63 3.96 -11.63
N ASN A 376 4.07 5.21 -11.80
CA ASN A 376 3.38 6.41 -11.34
C ASN A 376 3.08 6.46 -9.82
N SER A 377 3.54 5.48 -9.03
CA SER A 377 3.11 5.25 -7.64
C SER A 377 1.58 5.33 -7.50
N ASP A 378 0.88 4.76 -8.45
CA ASP A 378 -0.57 4.83 -8.61
C ASP A 378 -1.33 3.85 -7.69
N TYR A 379 -2.61 3.66 -7.94
CA TYR A 379 -3.45 2.68 -7.28
C TYR A 379 -3.64 1.48 -8.20
N HIS A 380 -2.70 0.50 -8.15
CA HIS A 380 -2.84 -0.78 -8.86
C HIS A 380 -3.95 -1.62 -8.22
N THR A 381 -5.04 -1.82 -8.96
CA THR A 381 -6.26 -2.48 -8.47
C THR A 381 -6.35 -3.95 -8.87
N ASN A 382 -5.30 -4.51 -9.48
CA ASN A 382 -5.24 -5.93 -9.83
C ASN A 382 -4.53 -6.81 -8.78
N ILE A 383 -4.01 -6.22 -7.67
CA ILE A 383 -3.46 -6.88 -6.47
C ILE A 383 -2.91 -5.89 -5.44
N ASN A 384 -2.11 -4.88 -5.86
CA ASN A 384 -1.25 -4.12 -4.95
C ASN A 384 -2.06 -3.30 -3.94
N LEU A 385 -3.07 -2.56 -4.41
CA LEU A 385 -3.93 -1.77 -3.53
C LEU A 385 -4.66 -2.66 -2.52
N GLN A 386 -5.20 -3.79 -2.97
CA GLN A 386 -5.87 -4.75 -2.10
C GLN A 386 -4.90 -5.32 -1.06
N MET A 387 -3.70 -5.73 -1.48
CA MET A 387 -2.69 -6.31 -0.60
C MET A 387 -2.20 -5.32 0.46
N ASN A 388 -2.12 -4.01 0.14
CA ASN A 388 -1.79 -2.97 1.12
C ASN A 388 -2.74 -2.99 2.32
N TYR A 389 -4.00 -3.38 2.11
CA TYR A 389 -5.06 -3.34 3.13
C TYR A 389 -5.42 -4.71 3.73
N TRP A 390 -4.91 -5.83 3.23
CA TRP A 390 -5.16 -7.14 3.85
C TRP A 390 -4.78 -7.19 5.33
N PRO A 391 -3.71 -6.53 5.82
CA PRO A 391 -3.42 -6.53 7.25
C PRO A 391 -4.35 -5.65 8.10
N ALA A 392 -5.16 -4.76 7.52
CA ALA A 392 -5.93 -3.78 8.28
C ALA A 392 -6.85 -4.41 9.34
N GLU A 393 -7.71 -5.33 8.94
CA GLU A 393 -8.66 -5.97 9.84
C GLU A 393 -7.97 -7.01 10.75
N VAL A 394 -7.22 -7.93 10.16
CA VAL A 394 -6.58 -9.05 10.90
C VAL A 394 -5.52 -8.59 11.90
N THR A 395 -5.00 -7.37 11.78
CA THR A 395 -4.05 -6.80 12.73
C THR A 395 -4.63 -5.66 13.56
N ASN A 396 -5.98 -5.57 13.65
CA ASN A 396 -6.71 -4.62 14.49
C ASN A 396 -6.37 -3.15 14.17
N LEU A 397 -6.39 -2.80 12.87
CA LEU A 397 -6.16 -1.47 12.32
C LEU A 397 -7.33 -1.02 11.42
N ALA A 398 -8.55 -1.38 11.76
CA ALA A 398 -9.76 -1.10 10.97
C ALA A 398 -9.93 0.38 10.60
N GLU A 399 -9.50 1.32 11.47
CA GLU A 399 -9.54 2.75 11.17
C GLU A 399 -8.59 3.13 10.02
N CYS A 400 -7.48 2.39 9.84
CA CYS A 400 -6.55 2.61 8.73
C CYS A 400 -7.13 2.11 7.38
N HIS A 401 -8.22 1.36 7.40
CA HIS A 401 -8.93 0.89 6.21
C HIS A 401 -9.88 1.94 5.63
N LEU A 402 -10.38 2.86 6.46
CA LEU A 402 -11.40 3.84 6.06
C LEU A 402 -11.01 4.69 4.84
N PRO A 403 -9.76 5.15 4.66
CA PRO A 403 -9.39 5.91 3.46
C PRO A 403 -9.64 5.15 2.15
N LEU A 404 -9.53 3.82 2.15
CA LEU A 404 -9.84 3.01 0.96
C LEU A 404 -11.32 3.09 0.60
N PHE A 405 -12.22 3.02 1.58
CA PHE A 405 -13.67 3.11 1.31
C PHE A 405 -14.09 4.50 0.82
N ASP A 406 -13.53 5.56 1.41
CA ASP A 406 -13.78 6.93 0.96
C ASP A 406 -13.26 7.15 -0.48
N TYR A 407 -12.13 6.56 -0.83
CA TYR A 407 -11.58 6.58 -2.18
C TYR A 407 -12.48 5.81 -3.17
N MET A 408 -12.93 4.60 -2.81
CA MET A 408 -13.85 3.79 -3.62
C MET A 408 -15.14 4.54 -3.93
N GLU A 409 -15.72 5.22 -2.93
CA GLU A 409 -16.91 6.06 -3.12
C GLU A 409 -16.66 7.16 -4.16
N GLY A 410 -15.46 7.77 -4.15
CA GLY A 410 -15.03 8.75 -5.15
C GLY A 410 -14.88 8.20 -6.57
N LEU A 411 -14.64 6.89 -6.73
CA LEU A 411 -14.50 6.22 -8.03
C LEU A 411 -15.85 5.91 -8.70
N VAL A 412 -16.93 5.76 -7.94
CA VAL A 412 -18.24 5.26 -8.44
C VAL A 412 -18.71 6.06 -9.66
N SER A 413 -18.73 7.38 -9.59
CA SER A 413 -19.22 8.24 -10.68
C SER A 413 -18.42 8.10 -11.99
N SER A 414 -17.08 8.02 -11.90
CA SER A 414 -16.21 7.77 -13.06
C SER A 414 -16.40 6.33 -13.58
N GLY A 415 -16.52 5.37 -12.65
CA GLY A 415 -16.75 3.96 -12.99
C GLY A 415 -18.09 3.70 -13.66
N GLU A 416 -19.17 4.40 -13.25
CA GLU A 416 -20.48 4.34 -13.93
C GLU A 416 -20.40 4.87 -15.36
N ARG A 417 -19.66 5.96 -15.59
CA ARG A 417 -19.41 6.49 -16.91
C ARG A 417 -18.65 5.50 -17.78
N THR A 418 -17.58 4.89 -17.24
CA THR A 418 -16.81 3.85 -17.93
C THR A 418 -17.68 2.64 -18.28
N ALA A 419 -18.47 2.14 -17.32
CA ALA A 419 -19.39 1.02 -17.54
C ALA A 419 -20.36 1.30 -18.70
N LYS A 420 -20.94 2.51 -18.73
CA LYS A 420 -21.89 2.92 -19.76
C LYS A 420 -21.23 3.12 -21.12
N VAL A 421 -20.10 3.86 -21.17
CA VAL A 421 -19.49 4.28 -22.45
C VAL A 421 -18.71 3.14 -23.09
N HIS A 422 -17.98 2.34 -22.32
CA HIS A 422 -17.15 1.25 -22.87
C HIS A 422 -17.94 -0.04 -23.08
N TYR A 423 -18.94 -0.32 -22.23
CA TYR A 423 -19.60 -1.63 -22.19
C TYR A 423 -21.11 -1.60 -22.38
N GLY A 424 -21.75 -0.43 -22.33
CA GLY A 424 -23.20 -0.31 -22.33
C GLY A 424 -23.88 -0.90 -21.10
N CYS A 425 -23.13 -1.12 -20.02
CA CYS A 425 -23.57 -1.74 -18.77
C CYS A 425 -24.02 -0.69 -17.76
N ARG A 426 -24.90 -1.10 -16.84
CA ARG A 426 -25.23 -0.36 -15.62
C ARG A 426 -24.14 -0.57 -14.56
N GLY A 427 -24.30 0.06 -13.39
CA GLY A 427 -23.34 -0.04 -12.29
C GLY A 427 -22.01 0.65 -12.59
N TRP A 428 -20.93 0.21 -11.94
CA TRP A 428 -19.62 0.84 -12.07
C TRP A 428 -18.49 -0.18 -12.19
N VAL A 429 -17.40 0.24 -12.86
CA VAL A 429 -16.24 -0.59 -13.14
C VAL A 429 -14.95 0.20 -12.91
N VAL A 430 -13.91 -0.49 -12.46
CA VAL A 430 -12.52 -0.03 -12.43
C VAL A 430 -11.67 -1.12 -13.06
N HIS A 431 -10.69 -0.74 -13.86
CA HIS A 431 -9.72 -1.66 -14.46
C HIS A 431 -8.48 -1.80 -13.58
N HIS A 432 -7.35 -2.24 -14.13
CA HIS A 432 -6.17 -2.62 -13.37
C HIS A 432 -5.43 -1.45 -12.71
N LEU A 433 -5.64 -0.20 -13.13
CA LEU A 433 -5.04 1.01 -12.59
C LEU A 433 -6.08 2.07 -12.23
N SER A 434 -5.74 2.90 -11.26
CA SER A 434 -6.45 4.12 -10.93
C SER A 434 -5.49 5.18 -10.37
N ASP A 435 -5.96 6.42 -10.22
CA ASP A 435 -5.21 7.54 -9.67
C ASP A 435 -6.10 8.42 -8.77
N VAL A 436 -5.53 9.49 -8.22
CA VAL A 436 -6.25 10.43 -7.36
C VAL A 436 -7.40 11.14 -8.07
N TRP A 437 -7.38 11.20 -9.40
CA TRP A 437 -8.38 11.88 -10.22
C TRP A 437 -9.59 11.00 -10.54
N GLY A 438 -9.52 9.72 -10.18
CA GLY A 438 -10.59 8.76 -10.40
C GLY A 438 -10.56 8.12 -11.78
N PHE A 439 -9.37 7.76 -12.26
CA PHE A 439 -9.18 6.98 -13.47
C PHE A 439 -9.80 5.59 -13.32
N THR A 440 -10.62 5.15 -14.27
CA THR A 440 -11.36 3.88 -14.21
C THR A 440 -11.36 3.08 -15.51
N THR A 441 -10.87 3.66 -16.61
CA THR A 441 -10.83 3.03 -17.93
C THR A 441 -9.66 2.05 -18.07
N PRO A 442 -9.65 1.14 -19.09
CA PRO A 442 -8.48 0.33 -19.38
C PRO A 442 -7.27 1.21 -19.74
N ALA A 443 -6.11 0.94 -19.15
CA ALA A 443 -4.88 1.71 -19.32
C ALA A 443 -3.76 0.91 -19.98
N ASP A 444 -2.73 1.60 -20.44
CA ASP A 444 -1.44 1.14 -20.97
C ASP A 444 -1.55 0.27 -22.22
N GLY A 445 -2.13 -0.91 -22.14
CA GLY A 445 -2.28 -1.86 -23.23
C GLY A 445 -3.43 -2.84 -22.98
N VAL A 446 -3.50 -3.88 -23.80
CA VAL A 446 -4.58 -4.88 -23.72
C VAL A 446 -4.64 -5.63 -22.40
N TRP A 447 -3.51 -5.76 -21.69
CA TRP A 447 -3.46 -6.29 -20.33
C TRP A 447 -4.22 -5.43 -19.31
N GLY A 448 -4.49 -4.19 -19.65
CA GLY A 448 -5.32 -3.28 -18.86
C GLY A 448 -6.82 -3.49 -19.05
N ILE A 449 -7.23 -4.29 -20.01
CA ILE A 449 -8.65 -4.63 -20.23
C ILE A 449 -9.03 -5.74 -19.24
N TRP A 450 -9.15 -5.35 -17.98
CA TRP A 450 -9.49 -6.24 -16.86
C TRP A 450 -10.54 -5.57 -15.97
N PRO A 451 -11.84 -5.77 -16.24
CA PRO A 451 -12.93 -5.02 -15.61
C PRO A 451 -13.33 -5.53 -14.22
N MET A 452 -12.36 -6.01 -13.43
CA MET A 452 -12.62 -6.66 -12.14
C MET A 452 -12.18 -5.84 -10.93
N GLY A 453 -11.49 -4.71 -11.13
CA GLY A 453 -10.93 -3.90 -10.03
C GLY A 453 -11.99 -3.43 -9.03
N ALA A 454 -13.15 -2.92 -9.52
CA ALA A 454 -14.25 -2.52 -8.65
C ALA A 454 -14.82 -3.68 -7.83
N ALA A 455 -14.98 -4.85 -8.46
CA ALA A 455 -15.51 -6.05 -7.83
C ALA A 455 -14.57 -6.55 -6.72
N TRP A 456 -13.27 -6.60 -6.98
CA TRP A 456 -12.29 -7.02 -5.98
C TRP A 456 -12.18 -6.02 -4.81
N LEU A 457 -12.20 -4.72 -5.09
CA LEU A 457 -12.22 -3.71 -4.04
C LEU A 457 -13.45 -3.85 -3.12
N CYS A 458 -14.58 -4.27 -3.62
CA CYS A 458 -15.78 -4.51 -2.81
C CYS A 458 -15.62 -5.63 -1.77
N GLN A 459 -14.65 -6.56 -1.94
CA GLN A 459 -14.31 -7.56 -0.94
C GLN A 459 -13.90 -6.91 0.39
N HIS A 460 -13.16 -5.79 0.33
CA HIS A 460 -12.75 -5.04 1.52
C HIS A 460 -13.95 -4.51 2.33
N ILE A 461 -15.06 -4.16 1.67
CA ILE A 461 -16.29 -3.73 2.34
C ILE A 461 -16.85 -4.89 3.18
N TRP A 462 -16.93 -6.07 2.58
CA TRP A 462 -17.42 -7.25 3.29
C TRP A 462 -16.49 -7.65 4.45
N GLU A 463 -15.18 -7.68 4.23
CA GLU A 463 -14.20 -7.98 5.28
C GLU A 463 -14.31 -7.02 6.47
N HIS A 464 -14.40 -5.72 6.22
CA HIS A 464 -14.57 -4.73 7.29
C HIS A 464 -15.84 -4.97 8.09
N TYR A 465 -16.95 -5.29 7.41
CA TYR A 465 -18.20 -5.66 8.07
C TYR A 465 -18.05 -6.98 8.86
N ALA A 466 -17.46 -8.01 8.27
CA ALA A 466 -17.30 -9.32 8.89
C ALA A 466 -16.48 -9.26 10.20
N PHE A 467 -15.46 -8.41 10.25
CA PHE A 467 -14.67 -8.18 11.47
C PHE A 467 -15.36 -7.27 12.49
N SER A 468 -16.09 -6.25 12.05
CA SER A 468 -16.66 -5.23 12.93
C SER A 468 -18.11 -5.54 13.38
N GLY A 469 -18.88 -6.23 12.56
CA GLY A 469 -20.33 -6.37 12.71
C GLY A 469 -21.12 -5.07 12.54
N ASP A 470 -20.48 -4.01 12.01
CA ASP A 470 -21.11 -2.68 11.87
C ASP A 470 -22.11 -2.66 10.70
N LYS A 471 -23.38 -2.90 11.01
CA LYS A 471 -24.48 -2.85 10.04
C LYS A 471 -24.68 -1.44 9.44
N ARG A 472 -24.33 -0.36 10.14
CA ARG A 472 -24.46 1.01 9.60
C ARG A 472 -23.43 1.24 8.51
N PHE A 473 -22.21 0.78 8.74
CA PHE A 473 -21.16 0.78 7.70
C PHE A 473 -21.62 -0.02 6.48
N LEU A 474 -22.06 -1.27 6.68
CA LEU A 474 -22.54 -2.12 5.58
C LEU A 474 -23.70 -1.46 4.81
N GLN A 475 -24.68 -0.87 5.51
CA GLN A 475 -25.81 -0.17 4.88
C GLN A 475 -25.36 1.02 4.03
N ARG A 476 -24.36 1.78 4.48
CA ARG A 476 -23.78 2.90 3.73
C ARG A 476 -23.04 2.44 2.48
N THR A 477 -22.27 1.34 2.58
CA THR A 477 -21.33 0.89 1.53
C THR A 477 -21.92 -0.17 0.61
N TYR A 478 -22.99 -0.86 0.98
CA TYR A 478 -23.70 -1.83 0.14
C TYR A 478 -24.05 -1.33 -1.27
N PRO A 479 -24.46 -0.05 -1.49
CA PRO A 479 -24.68 0.46 -2.85
C PRO A 479 -23.48 0.34 -3.79
N MET A 480 -22.25 0.42 -3.28
CA MET A 480 -21.04 0.20 -4.07
C MET A 480 -20.92 -1.26 -4.49
N MET A 481 -21.13 -2.20 -3.55
CA MET A 481 -21.14 -3.64 -3.84
C MET A 481 -22.21 -3.99 -4.87
N LYS A 482 -23.45 -3.53 -4.67
CA LYS A 482 -24.56 -3.72 -5.59
C LYS A 482 -24.27 -3.15 -6.98
N GLY A 483 -23.66 -1.96 -7.05
CA GLY A 483 -23.28 -1.33 -8.31
C GLY A 483 -22.24 -2.12 -9.09
N ALA A 484 -21.19 -2.63 -8.43
CA ALA A 484 -20.19 -3.50 -9.05
C ALA A 484 -20.81 -4.83 -9.51
N ALA A 485 -21.69 -5.44 -8.69
CA ALA A 485 -22.40 -6.65 -9.07
C ALA A 485 -23.37 -6.42 -10.25
N LEU A 486 -24.01 -5.26 -10.31
CA LEU A 486 -24.90 -4.89 -11.41
C LEU A 486 -24.14 -4.76 -12.73
N PHE A 487 -22.93 -4.17 -12.70
CA PHE A 487 -22.06 -4.13 -13.87
C PHE A 487 -21.75 -5.54 -14.37
N LEU A 488 -21.35 -6.44 -13.49
CA LEU A 488 -21.00 -7.82 -13.86
C LEU A 488 -22.20 -8.62 -14.39
N LEU A 489 -23.40 -8.44 -13.82
CA LEU A 489 -24.62 -9.05 -14.34
C LEU A 489 -24.94 -8.63 -15.79
N ASP A 490 -24.62 -7.37 -16.15
CA ASP A 490 -24.83 -6.88 -17.51
C ASP A 490 -23.66 -7.23 -18.44
N PHE A 491 -22.44 -7.43 -17.92
CA PHE A 491 -21.23 -7.74 -18.67
C PHE A 491 -21.09 -9.21 -19.04
N LEU A 492 -21.55 -10.12 -18.16
CA LEU A 492 -21.52 -11.56 -18.36
C LEU A 492 -22.34 -11.98 -19.58
N ILE A 493 -21.77 -12.87 -20.39
CA ILE A 493 -22.43 -13.45 -21.58
C ILE A 493 -22.26 -14.97 -21.58
N PRO A 494 -23.20 -15.72 -22.18
CA PRO A 494 -23.06 -17.17 -22.33
C PRO A 494 -21.96 -17.51 -23.34
N GLU A 495 -21.04 -18.41 -22.98
CA GLU A 495 -20.07 -18.93 -23.93
C GLU A 495 -20.71 -20.01 -24.83
N PRO A 496 -20.16 -20.23 -26.07
CA PRO A 496 -20.86 -21.01 -27.09
C PRO A 496 -20.82 -22.53 -26.92
N LYS A 497 -19.90 -23.08 -26.05
CA LYS A 497 -19.74 -24.56 -25.94
C LYS A 497 -20.71 -25.18 -24.94
N HIS A 498 -20.82 -24.60 -23.75
CA HIS A 498 -21.58 -25.16 -22.62
C HIS A 498 -22.74 -24.25 -22.18
N GLY A 499 -22.75 -22.99 -22.67
CA GLY A 499 -23.72 -21.97 -22.26
C GLY A 499 -23.43 -21.37 -20.88
N TRP A 500 -22.24 -21.54 -20.33
CA TRP A 500 -21.85 -20.95 -19.07
C TRP A 500 -21.71 -19.43 -19.19
N LEU A 501 -22.05 -18.71 -18.14
CA LEU A 501 -21.78 -17.29 -18.07
C LEU A 501 -20.30 -17.03 -17.84
N VAL A 502 -19.71 -16.18 -18.67
CA VAL A 502 -18.27 -15.81 -18.64
C VAL A 502 -18.10 -14.33 -18.90
N THR A 503 -16.97 -13.79 -18.47
CA THR A 503 -16.45 -12.48 -18.89
C THR A 503 -15.85 -12.60 -20.30
N ASN A 504 -16.09 -11.59 -21.16
CA ASN A 504 -15.46 -11.47 -22.47
C ASN A 504 -15.49 -9.99 -22.92
N PRO A 505 -14.35 -9.34 -23.21
CA PRO A 505 -12.98 -9.86 -23.03
C PRO A 505 -12.64 -10.13 -21.55
N SER A 506 -11.65 -10.99 -21.35
CA SER A 506 -11.14 -11.42 -20.05
C SER A 506 -9.62 -11.54 -20.10
N HIS A 507 -8.96 -11.35 -18.96
CA HIS A 507 -7.52 -11.43 -18.82
C HIS A 507 -7.16 -11.99 -17.44
N SER A 508 -6.19 -12.89 -17.36
CA SER A 508 -5.58 -13.27 -16.07
C SER A 508 -4.38 -12.35 -15.80
N PRO A 509 -4.49 -11.39 -14.89
CA PRO A 509 -3.40 -10.46 -14.63
C PRO A 509 -2.11 -11.16 -14.18
N GLU A 510 -0.95 -10.80 -14.65
CA GLU A 510 -0.66 -10.09 -15.90
C GLU A 510 -0.04 -11.09 -16.88
N ASN A 511 -0.58 -12.32 -16.89
CA ASN A 511 -0.02 -13.48 -17.56
C ASN A 511 -0.47 -13.57 -19.02
N SER A 512 0.23 -14.40 -19.76
CA SER A 512 -0.09 -14.76 -21.14
C SER A 512 -0.17 -16.26 -21.30
N PHE A 513 -0.82 -16.73 -22.38
CA PHE A 513 -0.97 -18.14 -22.70
C PHE A 513 -0.63 -18.41 -24.17
N ARG A 514 -0.27 -19.67 -24.46
CA ARG A 514 0.01 -20.13 -25.81
C ARG A 514 -1.21 -20.82 -26.40
N MET A 515 -1.66 -20.29 -27.52
CA MET A 515 -2.73 -20.85 -28.34
C MET A 515 -2.29 -22.14 -29.02
N PRO A 516 -3.22 -23.04 -29.42
CA PRO A 516 -2.89 -24.27 -30.16
C PRO A 516 -2.13 -24.02 -31.48
N ASN A 517 -2.30 -22.85 -32.08
CA ASN A 517 -1.57 -22.43 -33.28
C ASN A 517 -0.15 -21.89 -32.98
N GLY A 518 0.30 -21.90 -31.72
CA GLY A 518 1.60 -21.40 -31.25
C GLY A 518 1.64 -19.89 -30.96
N GLN A 519 0.62 -19.14 -31.26
CA GLN A 519 0.53 -17.70 -30.95
C GLN A 519 0.37 -17.48 -29.46
N VAL A 520 1.06 -16.45 -28.92
CA VAL A 520 0.89 -16.00 -27.52
C VAL A 520 -0.18 -14.92 -27.46
N SER A 521 -1.11 -15.03 -26.51
CA SER A 521 -2.16 -14.04 -26.26
C SER A 521 -2.31 -13.74 -24.79
N GLN A 522 -2.89 -12.59 -24.47
CA GLN A 522 -3.28 -12.17 -23.14
C GLN A 522 -4.81 -12.12 -22.97
N LEU A 523 -5.54 -11.77 -24.03
CA LEU A 523 -7.00 -11.71 -24.00
C LEU A 523 -7.62 -13.05 -24.31
N THR A 524 -8.61 -13.41 -23.51
CA THR A 524 -9.42 -14.61 -23.60
C THR A 524 -10.88 -14.30 -23.18
N TYR A 525 -11.62 -15.32 -22.81
CA TYR A 525 -12.89 -15.24 -22.10
C TYR A 525 -12.83 -16.12 -20.84
N GLY A 526 -13.54 -15.74 -19.78
CA GLY A 526 -13.69 -16.53 -18.58
C GLY A 526 -12.37 -16.93 -17.92
N ALA A 527 -11.41 -16.01 -17.77
CA ALA A 527 -10.22 -16.28 -16.95
C ALA A 527 -10.65 -16.64 -15.52
N THR A 528 -9.99 -17.62 -14.94
CA THR A 528 -10.37 -18.19 -13.63
C THR A 528 -10.50 -17.14 -12.54
N MET A 529 -9.58 -16.18 -12.47
CA MET A 529 -9.65 -15.09 -11.49
C MET A 529 -10.92 -14.25 -11.62
N ASP A 530 -11.38 -14.00 -12.84
CA ASP A 530 -12.62 -13.24 -13.05
C ASP A 530 -13.81 -13.98 -12.45
N LEU A 531 -13.89 -15.30 -12.70
CA LEU A 531 -14.95 -16.16 -12.18
C LEU A 531 -14.95 -16.22 -10.64
N GLU A 532 -13.76 -16.35 -10.06
CA GLU A 532 -13.54 -16.34 -8.61
C GLU A 532 -13.97 -15.02 -7.95
N ILE A 533 -13.61 -13.88 -8.54
CA ILE A 533 -14.00 -12.56 -8.03
C ILE A 533 -15.51 -12.35 -8.16
N ILE A 534 -16.13 -12.79 -9.26
CA ILE A 534 -17.58 -12.71 -9.45
C ILE A 534 -18.30 -13.57 -8.42
N HIS A 535 -17.83 -14.79 -8.19
CA HIS A 535 -18.39 -15.68 -7.17
C HIS A 535 -18.31 -15.04 -5.78
N ASP A 536 -17.15 -14.49 -5.41
CA ASP A 536 -16.91 -13.80 -4.15
C ASP A 536 -17.86 -12.60 -3.98
N LEU A 537 -17.91 -11.68 -4.95
CA LEU A 537 -18.74 -10.48 -4.87
C LEU A 537 -20.23 -10.82 -4.79
N PHE A 538 -20.72 -11.74 -5.65
CA PHE A 538 -22.14 -12.08 -5.67
C PHE A 538 -22.54 -12.77 -4.37
N THR A 539 -21.69 -13.65 -3.84
CA THR A 539 -21.92 -14.31 -2.55
C THR A 539 -21.98 -13.29 -1.41
N HIS A 540 -21.06 -12.34 -1.38
CA HIS A 540 -21.04 -11.29 -0.36
C HIS A 540 -22.20 -10.29 -0.49
N CYS A 541 -22.64 -9.98 -1.71
CA CYS A 541 -23.88 -9.20 -1.92
C CYS A 541 -25.10 -9.92 -1.36
N ILE A 542 -25.25 -11.21 -1.66
CA ILE A 542 -26.36 -12.04 -1.14
C ILE A 542 -26.36 -12.06 0.39
N GLN A 543 -25.20 -12.22 1.02
CA GLN A 543 -25.07 -12.21 2.48
C GLN A 543 -25.37 -10.82 3.07
N ALA A 544 -24.90 -9.74 2.40
CA ALA A 544 -25.19 -8.38 2.81
C ALA A 544 -26.69 -8.06 2.75
N GLU A 545 -27.38 -8.52 1.70
CA GLU A 545 -28.83 -8.38 1.54
C GLU A 545 -29.61 -9.12 2.63
N ASP A 546 -29.17 -10.34 2.99
CA ASP A 546 -29.75 -11.10 4.10
C ASP A 546 -29.57 -10.37 5.45
N VAL A 547 -28.39 -9.81 5.70
CA VAL A 547 -28.08 -9.04 6.92
C VAL A 547 -28.90 -7.75 7.02
N LEU A 548 -29.07 -7.04 5.90
CA LEU A 548 -29.78 -5.76 5.81
C LEU A 548 -31.28 -5.91 5.61
N GLY A 549 -31.74 -7.07 5.14
CA GLY A 549 -33.16 -7.34 4.84
C GLY A 549 -33.67 -6.58 3.60
N VAL A 550 -32.81 -6.40 2.57
CA VAL A 550 -33.10 -5.61 1.36
C VAL A 550 -32.99 -6.42 0.07
N ASP A 551 -33.48 -5.88 -1.04
CA ASP A 551 -33.16 -6.26 -2.43
C ASP A 551 -33.38 -7.74 -2.83
N ARG A 552 -34.42 -8.42 -2.31
CA ARG A 552 -34.68 -9.85 -2.57
C ARG A 552 -34.74 -10.24 -4.04
N GLU A 553 -35.25 -9.40 -4.93
CA GLU A 553 -35.28 -9.66 -6.36
C GLU A 553 -33.86 -9.58 -6.99
N PHE A 554 -33.02 -8.69 -6.49
CA PHE A 554 -31.62 -8.64 -6.91
C PHE A 554 -30.85 -9.85 -6.43
N GLN A 555 -31.07 -10.27 -5.17
CA GLN A 555 -30.51 -11.49 -4.60
C GLN A 555 -30.82 -12.74 -5.47
N LYS A 556 -32.08 -12.85 -5.93
CA LYS A 556 -32.47 -13.94 -6.82
C LYS A 556 -31.67 -13.93 -8.13
N ARG A 557 -31.52 -12.76 -8.76
CA ARG A 557 -30.71 -12.61 -9.98
C ARG A 557 -29.25 -13.01 -9.76
N LEU A 558 -28.66 -12.67 -8.61
CA LEU A 558 -27.29 -13.07 -8.27
C LEU A 558 -27.17 -14.59 -8.11
N ARG A 559 -28.13 -15.23 -7.42
CA ARG A 559 -28.18 -16.71 -7.29
C ARG A 559 -28.34 -17.40 -8.64
N ASP A 560 -29.21 -16.90 -9.51
CA ASP A 560 -29.44 -17.43 -10.85
C ASP A 560 -28.18 -17.31 -11.72
N ALA A 561 -27.43 -16.20 -11.59
CA ALA A 561 -26.16 -16.00 -12.30
C ALA A 561 -25.04 -16.94 -11.77
N LEU A 562 -24.90 -17.05 -10.44
CA LEU A 562 -23.95 -18.00 -9.81
C LEU A 562 -24.18 -19.45 -10.27
N GLY A 563 -25.44 -19.87 -10.39
CA GLY A 563 -25.78 -21.23 -10.88
C GLY A 563 -25.44 -21.46 -12.34
N LYS A 564 -25.12 -20.43 -13.10
CA LYS A 564 -24.74 -20.49 -14.52
C LYS A 564 -23.30 -20.08 -14.78
N LEU A 565 -22.60 -19.59 -13.78
CA LEU A 565 -21.20 -19.18 -13.91
C LEU A 565 -20.34 -20.38 -14.28
N ALA A 566 -19.34 -20.18 -15.14
CA ALA A 566 -18.42 -21.27 -15.48
C ALA A 566 -17.72 -21.79 -14.21
N PRO A 567 -17.65 -23.13 -14.01
CA PRO A 567 -17.03 -23.71 -12.82
C PRO A 567 -15.50 -23.61 -12.88
N LEU A 568 -14.85 -23.60 -11.71
CA LEU A 568 -13.40 -23.77 -11.61
C LEU A 568 -13.00 -25.14 -12.14
N GLN A 569 -11.96 -25.18 -12.97
CA GLN A 569 -11.56 -26.39 -13.67
C GLN A 569 -10.18 -26.89 -13.22
N ILE A 570 -10.03 -28.22 -13.17
CA ILE A 570 -8.75 -28.88 -12.92
C ILE A 570 -8.25 -29.43 -14.25
N SER A 571 -7.03 -29.08 -14.63
CA SER A 571 -6.39 -29.59 -15.84
C SER A 571 -6.29 -31.11 -15.81
N PRO A 572 -6.88 -31.82 -16.75
CA PRO A 572 -6.76 -33.30 -16.84
C PRO A 572 -5.35 -33.75 -17.18
N LYS A 573 -4.51 -32.85 -17.76
CA LYS A 573 -3.11 -33.14 -18.14
C LYS A 573 -2.19 -33.03 -16.95
N THR A 574 -2.37 -32.03 -16.08
CA THR A 574 -1.42 -31.68 -15.03
C THR A 574 -1.95 -31.86 -13.62
N GLY A 575 -3.28 -31.95 -13.45
CA GLY A 575 -3.94 -31.95 -12.15
C GLY A 575 -3.85 -30.63 -11.39
N ARG A 576 -3.43 -29.53 -12.05
CA ARG A 576 -3.37 -28.17 -11.53
C ARG A 576 -4.71 -27.46 -11.72
N LEU A 577 -5.00 -26.45 -10.92
CA LEU A 577 -6.10 -25.52 -11.19
C LEU A 577 -5.81 -24.77 -12.50
N GLN A 578 -6.76 -24.75 -13.44
CA GLN A 578 -6.59 -24.01 -14.70
C GLN A 578 -6.63 -22.50 -14.43
N GLU A 579 -5.75 -21.76 -15.08
CA GLU A 579 -5.74 -20.29 -15.00
C GLU A 579 -6.69 -19.64 -16.03
N TRP A 580 -6.99 -20.38 -17.10
CA TRP A 580 -7.91 -19.94 -18.16
C TRP A 580 -9.00 -20.99 -18.39
N ILE A 581 -10.06 -20.56 -19.05
CA ILE A 581 -11.21 -21.41 -19.37
C ILE A 581 -10.80 -22.64 -20.21
N GLU A 582 -9.82 -22.49 -21.10
CA GLU A 582 -9.21 -23.57 -21.85
C GLU A 582 -7.87 -23.97 -21.20
N ASP A 583 -7.49 -25.25 -21.28
CA ASP A 583 -6.23 -25.78 -20.73
C ASP A 583 -5.02 -25.41 -21.58
N TYR A 584 -4.70 -24.10 -21.60
CA TYR A 584 -3.59 -23.53 -22.37
C TYR A 584 -2.23 -23.82 -21.72
N GLU A 585 -1.17 -23.74 -22.54
CA GLU A 585 0.22 -23.76 -22.07
C GLU A 585 0.65 -22.36 -21.63
N GLU A 586 1.49 -22.32 -20.59
CA GLU A 586 2.05 -21.11 -20.03
C GLU A 586 3.43 -20.81 -20.66
N PRO A 587 3.62 -19.66 -21.36
CA PRO A 587 4.94 -19.24 -21.84
C PRO A 587 5.93 -18.94 -20.71
N GLU A 588 5.41 -18.49 -19.55
CA GLU A 588 6.18 -18.14 -18.33
C GLU A 588 5.69 -18.96 -17.14
N PRO A 589 6.19 -20.22 -16.96
CA PRO A 589 5.71 -21.09 -15.89
C PRO A 589 5.95 -20.57 -14.48
N GLY A 590 6.94 -19.68 -14.28
CA GLY A 590 7.28 -19.02 -13.01
C GLY A 590 6.71 -17.63 -12.88
N HIS A 591 5.62 -17.27 -13.58
CA HIS A 591 5.02 -15.95 -13.54
C HIS A 591 4.74 -15.48 -12.11
N ARG A 592 5.01 -14.19 -11.83
CA ARG A 592 4.88 -13.61 -10.49
C ARG A 592 3.43 -13.50 -9.99
N HIS A 593 2.44 -13.31 -10.88
CA HIS A 593 1.03 -13.35 -10.53
C HIS A 593 0.53 -14.80 -10.43
N MET A 594 -0.28 -15.06 -9.42
CA MET A 594 -0.97 -16.32 -9.20
C MET A 594 -2.48 -16.09 -9.15
N SER A 595 -2.97 -15.36 -10.15
CA SER A 595 -4.32 -14.80 -10.23
C SER A 595 -5.40 -15.86 -10.06
N HIS A 596 -5.22 -17.04 -10.65
CA HIS A 596 -6.13 -18.20 -10.54
C HIS A 596 -6.16 -18.87 -9.15
N LEU A 597 -5.42 -18.34 -8.17
CA LEU A 597 -5.50 -18.78 -6.77
C LEU A 597 -6.22 -17.77 -5.87
N PHE A 598 -6.90 -16.77 -6.47
CA PHE A 598 -7.71 -15.81 -5.70
C PHE A 598 -8.74 -16.52 -4.80
N ALA A 599 -9.41 -17.56 -5.29
CA ALA A 599 -10.40 -18.31 -4.53
C ALA A 599 -9.82 -19.04 -3.30
N LEU A 600 -8.50 -19.30 -3.25
CA LEU A 600 -7.81 -19.82 -2.07
C LEU A 600 -7.47 -18.70 -1.09
N HIS A 601 -6.96 -17.53 -1.58
CA HIS A 601 -6.72 -16.32 -0.84
C HIS A 601 -6.61 -15.10 -1.78
N PRO A 602 -7.34 -13.98 -1.52
CA PRO A 602 -8.14 -13.64 -0.33
C PRO A 602 -9.54 -14.25 -0.31
N GLY A 603 -10.01 -14.85 -1.40
CA GLY A 603 -11.29 -15.57 -1.44
C GLY A 603 -11.34 -16.77 -0.49
N ASN A 604 -12.47 -17.43 -0.46
CA ASN A 604 -12.71 -18.58 0.41
C ASN A 604 -13.51 -19.70 -0.27
N GLU A 605 -13.64 -19.70 -1.58
CA GLU A 605 -14.30 -20.77 -2.35
C GLU A 605 -13.45 -22.04 -2.34
N ILE A 606 -12.11 -21.92 -2.36
CA ILE A 606 -11.18 -23.05 -2.25
C ILE A 606 -10.76 -23.23 -0.80
N THR A 607 -11.15 -24.36 -0.19
CA THR A 607 -10.78 -24.72 1.19
C THR A 607 -10.43 -26.20 1.30
N LEU A 608 -9.58 -26.55 2.27
CA LEU A 608 -9.21 -27.96 2.53
C LEU A 608 -10.42 -28.82 2.92
N ARG A 609 -11.42 -28.24 3.59
CA ARG A 609 -12.58 -28.97 4.11
C ARG A 609 -13.77 -28.94 3.16
N GLY A 610 -14.05 -27.81 2.52
CA GLY A 610 -15.22 -27.63 1.65
C GLY A 610 -14.99 -28.13 0.22
N THR A 611 -13.79 -27.90 -0.32
CA THR A 611 -13.43 -28.19 -1.71
C THR A 611 -12.05 -28.86 -1.82
N PRO A 612 -11.83 -30.03 -1.19
CA PRO A 612 -10.50 -30.63 -1.05
C PRO A 612 -9.82 -30.96 -2.38
N GLN A 613 -10.57 -31.25 -3.44
CA GLN A 613 -10.03 -31.51 -4.77
C GLN A 613 -9.46 -30.24 -5.40
N LEU A 614 -10.18 -29.12 -5.30
CA LEU A 614 -9.69 -27.81 -5.75
C LEU A 614 -8.49 -27.35 -4.92
N ALA A 615 -8.51 -27.57 -3.60
CA ALA A 615 -7.36 -27.26 -2.73
C ALA A 615 -6.11 -28.07 -3.11
N ALA A 616 -6.26 -29.34 -3.45
CA ALA A 616 -5.15 -30.16 -3.95
C ALA A 616 -4.63 -29.68 -5.31
N ALA A 617 -5.52 -29.25 -6.21
CA ALA A 617 -5.15 -28.68 -7.51
C ALA A 617 -4.45 -27.34 -7.36
N ALA A 618 -4.92 -26.46 -6.46
CA ALA A 618 -4.30 -25.18 -6.11
C ALA A 618 -2.89 -25.39 -5.53
N ARG A 619 -2.71 -26.37 -4.63
CA ARG A 619 -1.38 -26.76 -4.13
C ARG A 619 -0.43 -27.12 -5.28
N LYS A 620 -0.85 -27.93 -6.23
CA LYS A 620 -0.04 -28.31 -7.40
C LYS A 620 0.31 -27.11 -8.27
N SER A 621 -0.63 -26.15 -8.46
CA SER A 621 -0.35 -24.90 -9.17
C SER A 621 0.73 -24.08 -8.47
N LEU A 622 0.63 -23.95 -7.14
CA LEU A 622 1.59 -23.22 -6.31
C LEU A 622 2.98 -23.86 -6.35
N GLU A 623 3.06 -25.18 -6.18
CA GLU A 623 4.31 -25.95 -6.26
C GLU A 623 4.98 -25.81 -7.64
N TYR A 624 4.18 -25.87 -8.70
CA TYR A 624 4.67 -25.69 -10.07
C TYR A 624 5.25 -24.29 -10.31
N ARG A 625 4.54 -23.24 -9.90
CA ARG A 625 5.03 -21.84 -9.98
C ARG A 625 6.37 -21.68 -9.24
N LEU A 626 6.45 -22.20 -8.03
CA LEU A 626 7.65 -22.11 -7.19
C LEU A 626 8.84 -22.90 -7.80
N ALA A 627 8.60 -24.07 -8.37
CA ALA A 627 9.62 -24.88 -9.05
C ALA A 627 10.23 -24.18 -10.29
N HIS A 628 9.51 -23.23 -10.88
CA HIS A 628 9.94 -22.46 -12.04
C HIS A 628 10.35 -21.00 -11.70
N GLY A 629 10.67 -20.72 -10.43
CA GLY A 629 11.18 -19.41 -10.00
C GLY A 629 10.11 -18.38 -9.61
N GLY A 630 8.84 -18.76 -9.49
CA GLY A 630 7.78 -17.90 -9.01
C GLY A 630 8.03 -17.33 -7.61
N GLY A 631 7.42 -16.18 -7.30
CA GLY A 631 7.63 -15.49 -6.02
C GLY A 631 8.93 -14.70 -5.93
N HIS A 632 9.48 -14.26 -7.05
CA HIS A 632 10.71 -13.45 -7.10
C HIS A 632 10.51 -11.97 -6.71
N THR A 633 9.25 -11.48 -6.65
CA THR A 633 8.93 -10.14 -6.15
C THR A 633 8.39 -10.20 -4.71
N GLY A 634 8.50 -9.09 -3.95
CA GLY A 634 8.09 -9.04 -2.55
C GLY A 634 6.60 -9.32 -2.35
N TRP A 635 5.73 -8.65 -3.09
CA TRP A 635 4.27 -8.84 -2.99
C TRP A 635 3.83 -10.24 -3.43
N SER A 636 4.45 -10.79 -4.48
CA SER A 636 4.19 -12.16 -4.95
C SER A 636 4.56 -13.19 -3.87
N ARG A 637 5.72 -13.02 -3.24
CA ARG A 637 6.17 -13.89 -2.14
C ARG A 637 5.24 -13.79 -0.92
N ALA A 638 4.77 -12.60 -0.59
CA ALA A 638 3.79 -12.38 0.49
C ALA A 638 2.46 -13.10 0.20
N TRP A 639 2.00 -13.09 -1.05
CA TRP A 639 0.79 -13.82 -1.44
C TRP A 639 0.97 -15.34 -1.28
N ILE A 640 2.14 -15.87 -1.69
CA ILE A 640 2.51 -17.28 -1.53
C ILE A 640 2.48 -17.72 -0.07
N ILE A 641 2.97 -16.89 0.86
CA ILE A 641 2.90 -17.16 2.30
C ILE A 641 1.45 -17.33 2.73
N SER A 642 0.55 -16.47 2.25
CA SER A 642 -0.88 -16.54 2.55
C SER A 642 -1.52 -17.80 1.98
N PHE A 643 -1.14 -18.23 0.77
CA PHE A 643 -1.63 -19.49 0.20
C PHE A 643 -1.21 -20.71 1.03
N TRP A 644 0.05 -20.79 1.44
CA TRP A 644 0.52 -21.88 2.29
C TRP A 644 -0.17 -21.89 3.66
N ALA A 645 -0.44 -20.71 4.22
CA ALA A 645 -1.22 -20.61 5.46
C ALA A 645 -2.65 -21.12 5.29
N ARG A 646 -3.32 -20.81 4.16
CA ARG A 646 -4.66 -21.34 3.83
C ARG A 646 -4.66 -22.85 3.58
N LEU A 647 -3.56 -23.39 3.09
CA LEU A 647 -3.35 -24.84 2.92
C LEU A 647 -2.88 -25.52 4.21
N GLU A 648 -2.86 -24.82 5.34
CA GLU A 648 -2.43 -25.30 6.67
C GLU A 648 -1.01 -25.90 6.65
N ASP A 649 -0.13 -25.42 5.75
CA ASP A 649 1.27 -25.83 5.62
C ASP A 649 2.20 -24.77 6.22
N GLY A 650 2.33 -24.80 7.54
CA GLY A 650 3.11 -23.84 8.30
C GLY A 650 4.61 -23.85 7.98
N GLU A 651 5.17 -25.01 7.62
CA GLU A 651 6.58 -25.13 7.26
C GLU A 651 6.88 -24.42 5.93
N GLN A 652 6.05 -24.62 4.92
CA GLN A 652 6.17 -23.92 3.64
C GLN A 652 5.93 -22.40 3.81
N ALA A 653 4.96 -21.99 4.63
CA ALA A 653 4.74 -20.59 4.95
C ALA A 653 5.99 -19.96 5.60
N TRP A 654 6.62 -20.64 6.56
CA TRP A 654 7.83 -20.18 7.22
C TRP A 654 9.02 -20.07 6.27
N GLN A 655 9.26 -21.08 5.43
CA GLN A 655 10.35 -21.07 4.43
C GLN A 655 10.18 -19.90 3.44
N ASN A 656 8.96 -19.62 3.01
CA ASN A 656 8.69 -18.48 2.13
C ASN A 656 8.81 -17.13 2.85
N LEU A 657 8.50 -17.04 4.15
CA LEU A 657 8.76 -15.84 4.96
C LEU A 657 10.27 -15.58 5.10
N GLN A 658 11.08 -16.61 5.35
CA GLN A 658 12.53 -16.49 5.38
C GLN A 658 13.08 -16.05 4.00
N ALA A 659 12.55 -16.60 2.92
CA ALA A 659 12.93 -16.19 1.56
C ALA A 659 12.53 -14.74 1.25
N LEU A 660 11.37 -14.26 1.75
CA LEU A 660 10.95 -12.86 1.66
C LEU A 660 11.96 -11.94 2.34
N LEU A 661 12.30 -12.22 3.61
CA LEU A 661 13.29 -11.45 4.34
C LEU A 661 14.68 -11.45 3.67
N ALA A 662 15.10 -12.60 3.16
CA ALA A 662 16.44 -12.73 2.56
C ALA A 662 16.57 -12.04 1.20
N ARG A 663 15.51 -11.99 0.37
CA ARG A 663 15.61 -11.65 -1.06
C ARG A 663 14.81 -10.44 -1.49
N SER A 664 13.77 -10.05 -0.74
CA SER A 664 12.78 -9.07 -1.18
C SER A 664 12.68 -7.85 -0.25
N THR A 665 13.52 -7.76 0.78
CA THR A 665 13.60 -6.59 1.64
C THR A 665 14.68 -5.62 1.17
N LEU A 666 14.47 -4.33 1.44
CA LEU A 666 15.45 -3.27 1.27
C LEU A 666 16.40 -3.18 2.48
N PRO A 667 17.49 -2.37 2.44
CA PRO A 667 18.38 -2.23 3.60
C PRO A 667 17.71 -1.72 4.88
N ASN A 668 16.61 -1.00 4.74
CA ASN A 668 15.81 -0.48 5.87
C ASN A 668 14.61 -1.37 6.24
N LEU A 669 14.61 -2.65 5.79
CA LEU A 669 13.49 -3.57 5.76
C LEU A 669 12.37 -3.09 4.82
#